data_18feae7a0bd8b3c4d050077edb3c5ae8
#
_entry.id   18feae7a0bd8b3c4d050077edb3c5ae8
#
_cell.length_a   1.000
_cell.length_b   1.000
_cell.length_c   1.000
_cell.angle_alpha   90.00
_cell.angle_beta   90.00
_cell.angle_gamma   90.00
#
_symmetry.space_group_name_H-M   'P 1'
#
loop_
_entity.id
_entity.type
_entity.pdbx_description
1 polymer ?
#
loop_
_entity_poly.entity_id
_entity_poly.type
_entity_poly.pdbx_seq_one_letter_code
_entity_poly.pdbx_strand_id
1 'polypeptide(L)'
;MIERIVFALFLSLISPFFVVANAADTTSAHQDPAWIDPGWRRTVSRYTVTFDEQGLSTTVFEFEIQALDEKGAQAISQQSFSYNGYFNELTASDLATLKADGSVIAVDARAIRDQPASADSSSPYFDEARQRIIAYPHVVAGDKVRGRLISQAKRPMFGGEFARYWSQPADQPPELIELTLEGPASKPLHVAGRNVEHSEERLGERIVHHVRFRQETPRPRQMDFDWFDDARRFEVSTFADYAAFAAMLNARNAPMAQADENLRKFSTEIVGDATDTRIKVERIHNWVARNIRYVGIGFEDGGWTSQPASAVLASRYGDCKAHATILKALLAAQGIEANLVAVNAAAQFTLTEVATPNFDHAIVYVPEIGQYLDPTASLLAFGSLPPNLGGKPALNIDKGSIARIPVAKPDRFMLAADTDYTLFGDGTRQARSILSGTGLGALIGRSVAQGLETVDRPDTAGKLIEQARLSGTGDYSFPNPRELSDSYAITATFQISKPVELAEPARVRMLPLTDTRPSILLLSTGGVTGRPFLCRSLEYRETSSLTIPEGTNFYEKPAPVAYSANLNGSTALGTASGRVEVSGTAVLDGRTLRSSAVVRLTFDAAICPAEFAAAIKTGWDKFTEFKFGPVGLTPKSPANVRDVNTDFDEGENAFRAKEYKLAMTRLKPIAADGNRRAQSYVGSMYETGRGVERDYGEAMRWFLMAAEQGDDYSQSHIGYLYEQGLGVARDEKLAAEWYAKAADRGYAWAQMSLGLLYVHGRGVPLDFAKAIFWLRNAADRNESRAQYNLGWAYESGTGVPKDTQEAIKWYGKAADGGNQDASVRLAGLTAANSFWGTLLRQLGLSKGL
;
A
#
# COMPACT_ATOMS: atom_id res chain seq x y z
N MET A 1 18.96 -1.04 2.79
CA MET A 1 19.19 -2.06 1.74
C MET A 1 18.43 -3.34 2.06
N ILE A 2 18.47 -3.88 3.28
CA ILE A 2 17.67 -5.03 3.73
C ILE A 2 16.18 -4.67 3.75
N GLU A 3 15.78 -3.50 4.23
CA GLU A 3 14.41 -3.00 4.07
C GLU A 3 13.96 -2.92 2.60
N ARG A 4 14.86 -2.55 1.68
CA ARG A 4 14.57 -2.55 0.24
C ARG A 4 14.48 -3.95 -0.35
N ILE A 5 15.28 -4.90 0.14
CA ILE A 5 15.22 -6.32 -0.29
C ILE A 5 13.98 -6.99 0.28
N VAL A 6 13.66 -6.78 1.55
CA VAL A 6 12.43 -7.30 2.19
C VAL A 6 11.20 -6.63 1.60
N PHE A 7 11.23 -5.32 1.34
CA PHE A 7 10.12 -4.59 0.72
C PHE A 7 9.95 -4.93 -0.77
N ALA A 8 11.04 -5.06 -1.54
CA ALA A 8 10.97 -5.45 -2.95
C ALA A 8 10.56 -6.93 -3.11
N LEU A 9 11.05 -7.83 -2.27
CA LEU A 9 10.63 -9.24 -2.23
C LEU A 9 9.17 -9.35 -1.73
N PHE A 10 8.75 -8.49 -0.82
CA PHE A 10 7.38 -8.46 -0.31
C PHE A 10 6.38 -7.98 -1.37
N LEU A 11 6.71 -6.94 -2.14
CA LEU A 11 5.89 -6.48 -3.28
C LEU A 11 5.84 -7.53 -4.40
N SER A 12 6.92 -8.25 -4.67
CA SER A 12 6.96 -9.30 -5.69
C SER A 12 6.17 -10.56 -5.30
N LEU A 13 5.97 -10.81 -3.99
CA LEU A 13 5.26 -11.99 -3.48
C LEU A 13 3.74 -11.75 -3.28
N ILE A 14 3.32 -10.49 -3.16
CA ILE A 14 1.90 -10.14 -3.04
C ILE A 14 1.24 -9.93 -4.41
N SER A 15 2.01 -9.77 -5.46
CA SER A 15 1.48 -9.50 -6.80
C SER A 15 2.27 -10.23 -7.89
N PRO A 16 1.84 -11.44 -8.29
CA PRO A 16 2.36 -12.06 -9.51
C PRO A 16 1.91 -11.33 -10.80
N PHE A 17 1.13 -10.25 -10.69
CA PHE A 17 0.52 -9.55 -11.83
C PHE A 17 0.87 -8.06 -11.96
N PHE A 18 1.91 -7.56 -11.30
CA PHE A 18 2.37 -6.20 -11.61
C PHE A 18 3.47 -6.22 -12.66
N VAL A 19 3.07 -5.87 -13.88
CA VAL A 19 3.97 -5.41 -14.95
C VAL A 19 4.95 -4.39 -14.38
N VAL A 20 6.23 -4.68 -14.54
CA VAL A 20 7.36 -3.79 -14.22
C VAL A 20 7.16 -2.45 -14.93
N ALA A 21 6.63 -1.49 -14.23
CA ALA A 21 6.84 -0.09 -14.57
C ALA A 21 8.15 0.33 -13.89
N ASN A 22 9.10 0.78 -14.69
CA ASN A 22 10.45 1.18 -14.35
C ASN A 22 10.66 1.68 -12.93
N ALA A 23 11.51 0.98 -12.17
CA ALA A 23 12.06 1.42 -10.91
C ALA A 23 13.03 2.59 -11.15
N ALA A 24 12.49 3.78 -11.18
CA ALA A 24 13.25 5.02 -11.01
C ALA A 24 12.65 5.76 -9.83
N ASP A 25 13.47 5.95 -8.80
CA ASP A 25 13.23 6.79 -7.60
C ASP A 25 12.16 6.34 -6.60
N THR A 26 12.53 5.41 -5.72
CA THR A 26 11.75 5.06 -4.51
C THR A 26 12.33 5.69 -3.23
N THR A 27 12.62 6.98 -3.23
CA THR A 27 13.10 7.69 -2.03
C THR A 27 12.03 8.56 -1.35
N SER A 28 10.74 8.38 -1.67
CA SER A 28 9.63 9.09 -1.01
C SER A 28 8.49 8.14 -0.65
N ALA A 29 8.73 7.22 0.25
CA ALA A 29 7.67 6.40 0.84
C ALA A 29 7.09 7.14 2.04
N HIS A 30 6.06 7.97 1.86
CA HIS A 30 5.04 8.39 2.85
C HIS A 30 4.24 9.62 2.40
N GLN A 31 3.98 9.73 1.11
CA GLN A 31 2.97 10.66 0.65
C GLN A 31 1.76 9.84 0.17
N ASP A 32 0.55 10.25 0.57
CA ASP A 32 -0.64 9.98 -0.24
C ASP A 32 -0.22 10.32 -1.68
N PRO A 33 -0.17 9.37 -2.62
CA PRO A 33 0.30 9.71 -3.95
C PRO A 33 -0.68 10.73 -4.51
N ALA A 34 -0.31 12.00 -4.44
CA ALA A 34 -1.04 13.04 -5.15
C ALA A 34 -1.15 12.55 -6.57
N TRP A 35 -2.35 12.65 -7.17
CA TRP A 35 -2.49 12.34 -8.58
C TRP A 35 -1.41 13.12 -9.35
N ILE A 36 -0.50 12.39 -9.96
CA ILE A 36 0.56 13.00 -10.77
C ILE A 36 -0.01 13.12 -12.17
N ASP A 37 -0.15 14.35 -12.66
CA ASP A 37 -0.54 14.59 -14.03
C ASP A 37 0.46 13.86 -14.95
N PRO A 38 0.00 12.90 -15.77
CA PRO A 38 0.88 12.18 -16.68
C PRO A 38 1.43 13.05 -17.83
N GLY A 39 1.00 14.32 -17.94
CA GLY A 39 1.37 15.23 -19.01
C GLY A 39 0.62 14.96 -20.31
N TRP A 40 -0.44 14.16 -20.30
CA TRP A 40 -1.28 13.89 -21.46
C TRP A 40 -2.75 13.66 -21.05
N ARG A 41 -3.66 13.82 -22.03
CA ARG A 41 -5.08 13.48 -21.84
C ARG A 41 -5.65 12.86 -23.11
N ARG A 42 -6.60 11.96 -22.95
CA ARG A 42 -7.42 11.48 -24.07
C ARG A 42 -8.52 12.48 -24.37
N THR A 43 -8.60 12.87 -25.63
CA THR A 43 -9.63 13.79 -26.13
C THR A 43 -10.76 13.06 -26.85
N VAL A 44 -10.49 11.85 -27.34
CA VAL A 44 -11.46 10.94 -27.92
C VAL A 44 -11.21 9.54 -27.41
N SER A 45 -12.25 8.88 -26.90
CA SER A 45 -12.28 7.45 -26.57
C SER A 45 -13.65 6.92 -26.96
N ARG A 46 -13.73 6.33 -28.16
CA ARG A 46 -14.98 5.77 -28.66
C ARG A 46 -14.83 4.28 -28.94
N TYR A 47 -15.74 3.50 -28.37
CA TYR A 47 -15.85 2.07 -28.62
C TYR A 47 -17.15 1.78 -29.37
N THR A 48 -17.04 1.03 -30.46
CA THR A 48 -18.21 0.39 -31.10
C THR A 48 -17.98 -1.11 -31.02
N VAL A 49 -18.89 -1.81 -30.36
CA VAL A 49 -18.83 -3.26 -30.15
C VAL A 49 -20.06 -3.86 -30.81
N THR A 50 -19.85 -4.80 -31.71
CA THR A 50 -20.93 -5.59 -32.30
C THR A 50 -20.71 -7.06 -31.97
N PHE A 51 -21.77 -7.81 -31.69
CA PHE A 51 -21.69 -9.27 -31.56
C PHE A 51 -22.84 -9.95 -32.29
N ASP A 52 -22.62 -11.22 -32.64
CA ASP A 52 -23.59 -12.04 -33.39
C ASP A 52 -24.23 -13.15 -32.54
N GLU A 53 -25.08 -13.97 -33.16
CA GLU A 53 -25.75 -15.11 -32.52
C GLU A 53 -24.78 -16.16 -31.97
N GLN A 54 -23.57 -16.25 -32.49
CA GLN A 54 -22.51 -17.16 -32.09
C GLN A 54 -21.62 -16.58 -30.99
N GLY A 55 -21.88 -15.35 -30.54
CA GLY A 55 -21.07 -14.65 -29.55
C GLY A 55 -19.72 -14.14 -30.09
N LEU A 56 -19.53 -14.14 -31.40
CA LEU A 56 -18.39 -13.54 -32.07
C LEU A 56 -18.56 -12.02 -32.06
N SER A 57 -17.52 -11.31 -31.62
CA SER A 57 -17.58 -9.86 -31.48
C SER A 57 -16.55 -9.15 -32.35
N THR A 58 -16.93 -7.96 -32.80
CA THR A 58 -15.99 -6.98 -33.38
C THR A 58 -16.00 -5.75 -32.50
N THR A 59 -14.83 -5.33 -32.08
CA THR A 59 -14.63 -4.09 -31.29
C THR A 59 -13.84 -3.11 -32.15
N VAL A 60 -14.40 -1.95 -32.40
CA VAL A 60 -13.71 -0.80 -32.98
C VAL A 60 -13.40 0.18 -31.86
N PHE A 61 -12.15 0.53 -31.69
CA PHE A 61 -11.71 1.52 -30.73
C PHE A 61 -11.07 2.69 -31.48
N GLU A 62 -11.66 3.87 -31.36
CA GLU A 62 -11.14 5.13 -31.91
C GLU A 62 -10.64 5.98 -30.74
N PHE A 63 -9.42 6.48 -30.87
CA PHE A 63 -8.81 7.29 -29.82
C PHE A 63 -8.05 8.49 -30.37
N GLU A 64 -8.02 9.55 -29.57
CA GLU A 64 -7.15 10.70 -29.76
C GLU A 64 -6.58 11.09 -28.40
N ILE A 65 -5.25 11.22 -28.31
CA ILE A 65 -4.52 11.54 -27.08
C ILE A 65 -3.67 12.77 -27.32
N GLN A 66 -3.83 13.80 -26.50
CA GLN A 66 -3.07 15.05 -26.57
C GLN A 66 -1.92 15.06 -25.57
N ALA A 67 -0.72 15.42 -26.02
CA ALA A 67 0.40 15.78 -25.18
C ALA A 67 0.19 17.17 -24.59
N LEU A 68 0.29 17.31 -23.28
CA LEU A 68 0.17 18.61 -22.60
C LEU A 68 1.54 19.25 -22.35
N ASP A 69 2.58 18.42 -22.22
CA ASP A 69 3.97 18.81 -22.00
C ASP A 69 4.92 17.84 -22.71
N GLU A 70 6.23 18.03 -22.55
CA GLU A 70 7.24 17.15 -23.14
C GLU A 70 7.23 15.73 -22.57
N LYS A 71 6.94 15.56 -21.29
CA LYS A 71 6.80 14.24 -20.66
C LYS A 71 5.61 13.49 -21.26
N GLY A 72 4.49 14.18 -21.43
CA GLY A 72 3.31 13.64 -22.10
C GLY A 72 3.57 13.31 -23.57
N ALA A 73 4.31 14.15 -24.29
CA ALA A 73 4.70 13.87 -25.67
C ALA A 73 5.54 12.60 -25.77
N GLN A 74 6.50 12.40 -24.88
CA GLN A 74 7.28 11.17 -24.79
C GLN A 74 6.40 9.96 -24.47
N ALA A 75 5.49 10.10 -23.51
CA ALA A 75 4.61 9.01 -23.07
C ALA A 75 3.64 8.56 -24.19
N ILE A 76 3.10 9.47 -25.00
CA ILE A 76 2.17 9.12 -26.06
C ILE A 76 2.82 8.81 -27.41
N SER A 77 4.12 9.10 -27.58
CA SER A 77 4.86 8.84 -28.82
C SER A 77 4.89 7.35 -29.19
N GLN A 78 4.67 6.46 -28.25
CA GLN A 78 4.52 5.04 -28.47
C GLN A 78 3.28 4.53 -27.74
N GLN A 79 2.38 3.87 -28.48
CA GLN A 79 1.21 3.22 -27.94
C GLN A 79 1.32 1.71 -28.09
N SER A 80 0.83 0.98 -27.10
CA SER A 80 0.93 -0.48 -27.04
C SER A 80 -0.43 -1.10 -26.73
N PHE A 81 -0.83 -2.09 -27.54
CA PHE A 81 -2.13 -2.75 -27.45
C PHE A 81 -1.95 -4.25 -27.42
N SER A 82 -2.28 -4.85 -26.27
CA SER A 82 -2.23 -6.30 -26.09
C SER A 82 -3.48 -6.96 -26.68
N TYR A 83 -3.32 -8.15 -27.24
CA TYR A 83 -4.41 -8.99 -27.74
C TYR A 83 -4.01 -10.47 -27.75
N ASN A 84 -4.99 -11.35 -27.70
CA ASN A 84 -4.75 -12.78 -27.81
C ASN A 84 -4.93 -13.23 -29.26
N GLY A 85 -3.85 -13.64 -29.92
CA GLY A 85 -3.84 -14.05 -31.32
C GLY A 85 -4.64 -15.31 -31.62
N TYR A 86 -4.90 -16.16 -30.63
CA TYR A 86 -5.75 -17.32 -30.75
C TYR A 86 -7.23 -16.96 -30.87
N PHE A 87 -7.70 -15.98 -30.08
CA PHE A 87 -9.10 -15.55 -30.05
C PHE A 87 -9.39 -14.40 -30.99
N ASN A 88 -8.45 -13.49 -31.21
CA ASN A 88 -8.70 -12.24 -31.91
C ASN A 88 -7.67 -11.98 -33.01
N GLU A 89 -8.11 -11.22 -34.02
CA GLU A 89 -7.27 -10.49 -34.94
C GLU A 89 -7.35 -9.01 -34.63
N LEU A 90 -6.20 -8.33 -34.51
CA LEU A 90 -6.12 -6.90 -34.28
C LEU A 90 -5.59 -6.21 -35.53
N THR A 91 -6.33 -5.26 -36.07
CA THR A 91 -5.88 -4.37 -37.15
C THR A 91 -5.86 -2.93 -36.66
N ALA A 92 -5.07 -2.09 -37.32
CA ALA A 92 -4.95 -0.66 -36.97
C ALA A 92 -5.00 0.19 -38.24
N SER A 93 -5.73 1.30 -38.20
CA SER A 93 -5.89 2.25 -39.30
C SER A 93 -5.96 3.68 -38.76
N ASP A 94 -5.92 4.66 -39.66
CA ASP A 94 -6.01 6.12 -39.32
C ASP A 94 -4.99 6.56 -38.27
N LEU A 95 -3.80 5.96 -38.32
CA LEU A 95 -2.72 6.25 -37.39
C LEU A 95 -1.96 7.49 -37.82
N ALA A 96 -1.96 8.52 -36.98
CA ALA A 96 -1.30 9.80 -37.33
C ALA A 96 -0.93 10.61 -36.08
N THR A 97 0.12 11.40 -36.20
CA THR A 97 0.40 12.56 -35.35
C THR A 97 -0.30 13.78 -35.94
N LEU A 98 -1.15 14.41 -35.15
CA LEU A 98 -1.83 15.68 -35.48
C LEU A 98 -1.03 16.82 -34.83
N LYS A 99 -0.38 17.63 -35.61
CA LYS A 99 0.43 18.75 -35.13
C LYS A 99 -0.44 19.89 -34.62
N ALA A 100 0.08 20.66 -33.68
CA ALA A 100 -0.63 21.84 -33.15
C ALA A 100 -0.96 22.90 -34.24
N ASP A 101 -0.22 22.94 -35.34
CA ASP A 101 -0.47 23.81 -36.52
C ASP A 101 -1.55 23.24 -37.47
N GLY A 102 -2.13 22.09 -37.17
CA GLY A 102 -3.15 21.41 -37.97
C GLY A 102 -2.59 20.47 -39.07
N SER A 103 -1.27 20.38 -39.22
CA SER A 103 -0.68 19.42 -40.17
C SER A 103 -0.79 17.99 -39.62
N VAL A 104 -0.84 16.99 -40.51
CA VAL A 104 -1.05 15.57 -40.18
C VAL A 104 0.13 14.75 -40.69
N ILE A 105 0.77 13.98 -39.82
CA ILE A 105 1.87 13.10 -40.18
C ILE A 105 1.39 11.66 -39.96
N ALA A 106 1.21 10.92 -41.07
CA ALA A 106 0.79 9.54 -41.02
C ALA A 106 1.90 8.63 -40.36
N VAL A 107 1.49 7.62 -39.66
CA VAL A 107 2.40 6.59 -39.15
C VAL A 107 2.81 5.66 -40.28
N ASP A 108 4.12 5.50 -40.47
CA ASP A 108 4.67 4.56 -41.47
C ASP A 108 4.39 3.09 -41.03
N ALA A 109 4.08 2.22 -41.99
CA ALA A 109 3.82 0.81 -41.69
C ALA A 109 4.99 0.12 -40.95
N ARG A 110 6.22 0.57 -41.15
CA ARG A 110 7.42 0.08 -40.47
C ARG A 110 7.48 0.47 -38.98
N ALA A 111 6.72 1.48 -38.59
CA ALA A 111 6.59 1.91 -37.18
C ALA A 111 5.52 1.14 -36.41
N ILE A 112 4.87 0.17 -37.06
CA ILE A 112 3.91 -0.74 -36.44
C ILE A 112 4.59 -2.11 -36.32
N ARG A 113 4.65 -2.64 -35.07
CA ARG A 113 5.27 -3.92 -34.79
C ARG A 113 4.34 -4.80 -33.99
N ASP A 114 4.28 -6.09 -34.36
CA ASP A 114 3.68 -7.13 -33.54
C ASP A 114 4.77 -7.98 -32.92
N GLN A 115 4.72 -8.13 -31.61
CA GLN A 115 5.66 -8.98 -30.87
C GLN A 115 4.91 -9.81 -29.82
N PRO A 116 5.50 -10.89 -29.29
CA PRO A 116 4.98 -11.58 -28.12
C PRO A 116 4.82 -10.58 -26.95
N ALA A 117 3.75 -10.70 -26.17
CA ALA A 117 3.47 -9.80 -25.06
C ALA A 117 4.43 -9.98 -23.87
N SER A 118 5.10 -11.14 -23.74
CA SER A 118 6.13 -11.41 -22.73
C SER A 118 7.46 -11.79 -23.39
N ALA A 119 8.57 -11.37 -22.74
CA ALA A 119 9.91 -11.73 -23.15
C ALA A 119 10.36 -13.14 -22.69
N ASP A 120 9.52 -13.86 -21.95
CA ASP A 120 9.84 -15.19 -21.44
C ASP A 120 9.50 -16.27 -22.48
N SER A 121 10.44 -16.48 -23.40
CA SER A 121 10.37 -17.48 -24.47
C SER A 121 10.44 -18.95 -23.97
N SER A 122 10.48 -19.17 -22.66
CA SER A 122 10.64 -20.52 -22.08
C SER A 122 9.34 -21.30 -21.92
N SER A 123 8.19 -20.71 -22.25
CA SER A 123 6.88 -21.36 -22.15
C SER A 123 6.22 -21.49 -23.53
N PRO A 124 6.01 -22.71 -24.05
CA PRO A 124 5.38 -22.93 -25.37
C PRO A 124 3.90 -22.50 -25.44
N TYR A 125 3.28 -22.11 -24.33
CA TYR A 125 1.88 -21.70 -24.27
C TYR A 125 1.65 -20.19 -24.33
N PHE A 126 2.73 -19.37 -24.33
CA PHE A 126 2.65 -17.89 -24.43
C PHE A 126 2.64 -17.35 -25.85
N ASP A 127 2.73 -18.20 -26.84
CA ASP A 127 2.84 -17.79 -28.26
C ASP A 127 1.64 -17.01 -28.79
N GLU A 128 0.51 -17.03 -28.07
CA GLU A 128 -0.74 -16.42 -28.52
C GLU A 128 -1.00 -15.02 -27.93
N ALA A 129 -0.33 -14.65 -26.83
CA ALA A 129 -0.40 -13.30 -26.29
C ALA A 129 0.50 -12.36 -27.10
N ARG A 130 -0.11 -11.42 -27.78
CA ARG A 130 0.56 -10.47 -28.70
C ARG A 130 0.43 -9.05 -28.19
N GLN A 131 1.41 -8.24 -28.55
CA GLN A 131 1.40 -6.80 -28.32
C GLN A 131 1.68 -6.09 -29.63
N ARG A 132 0.73 -5.25 -30.07
CA ARG A 132 0.92 -4.34 -31.18
C ARG A 132 1.47 -3.03 -30.67
N ILE A 133 2.67 -2.64 -31.11
CA ILE A 133 3.33 -1.41 -30.78
C ILE A 133 3.26 -0.48 -31.96
N ILE A 134 2.83 0.74 -31.73
CA ILE A 134 2.70 1.81 -32.73
C ILE A 134 3.56 2.99 -32.28
N ALA A 135 4.58 3.35 -33.06
CA ALA A 135 5.41 4.50 -32.83
C ALA A 135 4.92 5.68 -33.67
N TYR A 136 4.55 6.77 -33.02
CA TYR A 136 4.06 8.00 -33.66
C TYR A 136 5.21 8.94 -33.96
N PRO A 137 5.32 9.48 -35.20
CA PRO A 137 6.44 10.32 -35.59
C PRO A 137 6.33 11.72 -35.01
N HIS A 138 7.47 12.28 -34.58
CA HIS A 138 7.68 13.71 -34.26
C HIS A 138 6.67 14.30 -33.26
N VAL A 139 6.25 13.56 -32.23
CA VAL A 139 5.33 14.07 -31.22
C VAL A 139 6.05 15.05 -30.30
N VAL A 140 5.48 16.27 -30.14
CA VAL A 140 5.95 17.27 -29.17
C VAL A 140 4.76 17.77 -28.33
N ALA A 141 5.03 18.57 -27.30
CA ALA A 141 3.99 19.19 -26.50
C ALA A 141 2.97 19.96 -27.35
N GLY A 142 1.68 19.77 -27.07
CA GLY A 142 0.56 20.35 -27.85
C GLY A 142 0.02 19.47 -28.98
N ASP A 143 0.82 18.52 -29.46
CA ASP A 143 0.40 17.60 -30.52
C ASP A 143 -0.58 16.53 -29.97
N LYS A 144 -1.26 15.89 -30.96
CA LYS A 144 -2.11 14.74 -30.64
C LYS A 144 -1.68 13.52 -31.45
N VAL A 145 -1.91 12.32 -30.88
CA VAL A 145 -1.85 11.07 -31.62
C VAL A 145 -3.26 10.51 -31.74
N ARG A 146 -3.60 9.99 -32.91
CA ARG A 146 -4.88 9.34 -33.14
C ARG A 146 -4.71 7.97 -33.76
N GLY A 147 -5.73 7.13 -33.56
CA GLY A 147 -5.78 5.82 -34.18
C GLY A 147 -7.14 5.18 -34.11
N ARG A 148 -7.34 4.19 -34.98
CA ARG A 148 -8.49 3.31 -35.01
C ARG A 148 -8.02 1.87 -35.02
N LEU A 149 -8.43 1.13 -33.99
CA LEU A 149 -8.11 -0.28 -33.80
C LEU A 149 -9.36 -1.11 -34.02
N ILE A 150 -9.24 -2.21 -34.71
CA ILE A 150 -10.34 -3.16 -34.94
C ILE A 150 -9.88 -4.51 -34.41
N SER A 151 -10.51 -4.97 -33.34
CA SER A 151 -10.31 -6.31 -32.79
C SER A 151 -11.50 -7.16 -33.21
N GLN A 152 -11.25 -8.17 -34.05
CA GLN A 152 -12.27 -9.10 -34.55
C GLN A 152 -12.06 -10.47 -33.91
N ALA A 153 -13.09 -10.99 -33.25
CA ALA A 153 -13.07 -12.33 -32.69
C ALA A 153 -13.04 -13.39 -33.80
N LYS A 154 -12.07 -14.27 -33.75
CA LYS A 154 -11.96 -15.46 -34.65
C LYS A 154 -12.70 -16.65 -34.06
N ARG A 155 -12.88 -16.70 -32.77
CA ARG A 155 -13.52 -17.80 -32.03
C ARG A 155 -14.34 -17.21 -30.86
N PRO A 156 -15.50 -17.80 -30.55
CA PRO A 156 -16.29 -17.35 -29.41
C PRO A 156 -15.59 -17.72 -28.10
N MET A 157 -15.34 -16.72 -27.25
CA MET A 157 -14.66 -16.93 -25.96
C MET A 157 -15.52 -17.77 -25.01
N PHE A 158 -16.84 -17.65 -25.09
CA PHE A 158 -17.77 -18.24 -24.12
C PHE A 158 -18.81 -19.21 -24.75
N GLY A 159 -18.42 -19.93 -25.81
CA GLY A 159 -19.26 -21.01 -26.37
C GLY A 159 -20.61 -20.54 -26.95
N GLY A 160 -20.63 -19.41 -27.61
CA GLY A 160 -21.82 -18.80 -28.16
C GLY A 160 -22.42 -17.70 -27.30
N GLU A 161 -21.95 -17.49 -26.10
CA GLU A 161 -22.37 -16.39 -25.23
C GLU A 161 -21.41 -15.18 -25.35
N PHE A 162 -21.95 -14.02 -25.03
CA PHE A 162 -21.20 -12.76 -24.96
C PHE A 162 -21.27 -12.19 -23.55
N ALA A 163 -20.14 -11.88 -22.95
CA ALA A 163 -20.08 -11.22 -21.65
C ALA A 163 -18.84 -10.31 -21.57
N ARG A 164 -19.05 -9.08 -21.14
CA ARG A 164 -17.98 -8.08 -21.01
C ARG A 164 -18.34 -7.01 -20.00
N TYR A 165 -17.32 -6.34 -19.46
CA TYR A 165 -17.49 -5.12 -18.70
C TYR A 165 -16.50 -4.07 -19.17
N TRP A 166 -16.85 -2.81 -19.00
CA TRP A 166 -15.99 -1.64 -19.18
C TRP A 166 -15.99 -0.89 -17.87
N SER A 167 -14.82 -0.46 -17.45
CA SER A 167 -14.65 0.34 -16.25
C SER A 167 -13.71 1.50 -16.53
N GLN A 168 -13.99 2.64 -15.91
CA GLN A 168 -13.10 3.79 -15.95
C GLN A 168 -12.45 3.96 -14.58
N PRO A 169 -11.13 3.65 -14.46
CA PRO A 169 -10.38 3.81 -13.23
C PRO A 169 -10.40 5.26 -12.76
N ALA A 170 -10.56 5.45 -11.44
CA ALA A 170 -10.63 6.79 -10.87
C ALA A 170 -9.28 7.53 -10.88
N ASP A 171 -8.17 6.83 -11.06
CA ASP A 171 -6.79 7.36 -11.12
C ASP A 171 -6.34 7.77 -12.52
N GLN A 172 -7.19 7.58 -13.54
CA GLN A 172 -6.88 7.98 -14.90
C GLN A 172 -7.15 9.49 -15.14
N PRO A 173 -6.48 10.11 -16.12
CA PRO A 173 -6.80 11.49 -16.51
C PRO A 173 -8.28 11.67 -16.83
N PRO A 174 -8.82 12.91 -16.68
CA PRO A 174 -10.19 13.20 -17.09
C PRO A 174 -10.44 12.76 -18.53
N GLU A 175 -11.47 11.95 -18.73
CA GLU A 175 -11.77 11.34 -20.03
C GLU A 175 -13.28 11.20 -20.21
N LEU A 176 -13.75 11.41 -21.44
CA LEU A 176 -15.08 11.00 -21.89
C LEU A 176 -14.94 9.72 -22.72
N ILE A 177 -15.52 8.62 -22.25
CA ILE A 177 -15.61 7.37 -23.02
C ILE A 177 -17.03 7.23 -23.55
N GLU A 178 -17.17 7.08 -24.87
CA GLU A 178 -18.41 6.73 -25.53
C GLU A 178 -18.35 5.27 -25.97
N LEU A 179 -19.35 4.49 -25.58
CA LEU A 179 -19.48 3.10 -25.97
C LEU A 179 -20.83 2.89 -26.66
N THR A 180 -20.79 2.36 -27.86
CA THR A 180 -21.95 1.82 -28.57
C THR A 180 -21.82 0.31 -28.61
N LEU A 181 -22.81 -0.41 -28.05
CA LEU A 181 -22.87 -1.86 -28.08
C LEU A 181 -24.10 -2.28 -28.87
N GLU A 182 -23.92 -3.15 -29.88
CA GLU A 182 -24.98 -3.63 -30.76
C GLU A 182 -24.97 -5.16 -30.79
N GLY A 183 -26.12 -5.75 -30.46
CA GLY A 183 -26.33 -7.19 -30.44
C GLY A 183 -27.65 -7.63 -31.07
N PRO A 184 -27.84 -8.94 -31.37
CA PRO A 184 -29.07 -9.46 -31.91
C PRO A 184 -30.20 -9.42 -30.87
N ALA A 185 -31.39 -8.97 -31.28
CA ALA A 185 -32.55 -8.88 -30.39
C ALA A 185 -33.13 -10.25 -29.99
N SER A 186 -32.73 -11.33 -30.67
CA SER A 186 -33.02 -12.71 -30.33
C SER A 186 -32.31 -13.24 -29.10
N LYS A 187 -31.14 -12.64 -28.73
CA LYS A 187 -30.37 -12.99 -27.52
C LYS A 187 -30.68 -12.04 -26.38
N PRO A 188 -31.20 -12.54 -25.25
CA PRO A 188 -31.36 -11.70 -24.06
C PRO A 188 -30.04 -11.11 -23.63
N LEU A 189 -29.99 -9.80 -23.47
CA LEU A 189 -28.80 -9.11 -22.97
C LEU A 189 -29.11 -8.51 -21.61
N HIS A 190 -28.48 -9.05 -20.57
CA HIS A 190 -28.50 -8.50 -19.22
C HIS A 190 -27.49 -7.39 -19.13
N VAL A 191 -27.91 -6.21 -18.68
CA VAL A 191 -27.04 -5.02 -18.56
C VAL A 191 -27.12 -4.41 -17.17
N ALA A 192 -26.02 -3.89 -16.69
CA ALA A 192 -25.97 -3.08 -15.48
C ALA A 192 -25.01 -1.90 -15.69
N GLY A 193 -25.36 -0.75 -15.15
CA GLY A 193 -24.57 0.47 -15.25
C GLY A 193 -24.42 1.16 -13.91
N ARG A 194 -23.17 1.46 -13.50
CA ARG A 194 -22.89 2.19 -12.29
C ARG A 194 -22.21 3.52 -12.60
N ASN A 195 -22.84 4.63 -12.21
CA ASN A 195 -22.33 5.98 -12.43
C ASN A 195 -22.02 6.29 -13.91
N VAL A 196 -22.86 5.83 -14.82
CA VAL A 196 -22.75 6.04 -16.28
C VAL A 196 -24.10 6.49 -16.83
N GLU A 197 -24.08 7.28 -17.93
CA GLU A 197 -25.27 7.57 -18.70
C GLU A 197 -25.50 6.40 -19.65
N HIS A 198 -26.71 5.85 -19.69
CA HIS A 198 -27.07 4.70 -20.51
C HIS A 198 -28.43 4.90 -21.15
N SER A 199 -28.52 4.60 -22.43
CA SER A 199 -29.79 4.50 -23.18
C SER A 199 -29.77 3.26 -24.09
N GLU A 200 -30.95 2.76 -24.41
CA GLU A 200 -31.17 1.61 -25.27
C GLU A 200 -32.14 1.99 -26.38
N GLU A 201 -31.88 1.51 -27.59
CA GLU A 201 -32.83 1.59 -28.71
C GLU A 201 -32.88 0.27 -29.49
N ARG A 202 -34.02 0.00 -30.09
CA ARG A 202 -34.19 -1.18 -30.95
C ARG A 202 -34.21 -0.78 -32.41
N LEU A 203 -33.27 -1.29 -33.18
CA LEU A 203 -33.12 -1.06 -34.62
C LEU A 203 -33.39 -2.36 -35.37
N GLY A 204 -34.69 -2.65 -35.64
CA GLY A 204 -35.14 -3.90 -36.30
C GLY A 204 -34.88 -5.14 -35.46
N GLU A 205 -33.98 -6.02 -35.94
CA GLU A 205 -33.58 -7.25 -35.26
C GLU A 205 -32.36 -7.06 -34.33
N ARG A 206 -31.97 -5.83 -34.10
CA ARG A 206 -30.81 -5.52 -33.22
C ARG A 206 -31.20 -4.59 -32.08
N ILE A 207 -30.53 -4.73 -30.96
CA ILE A 207 -30.59 -3.82 -29.82
C ILE A 207 -29.28 -3.09 -29.74
N VAL A 208 -29.34 -1.75 -29.57
CA VAL A 208 -28.21 -0.88 -29.46
C VAL A 208 -28.21 -0.17 -28.12
N HIS A 209 -27.11 -0.27 -27.38
CA HIS A 209 -26.92 0.42 -26.15
C HIS A 209 -25.89 1.55 -26.37
N HIS A 210 -26.21 2.76 -25.94
CA HIS A 210 -25.31 3.91 -25.92
C HIS A 210 -24.94 4.22 -24.49
N VAL A 211 -23.66 4.25 -24.19
CA VAL A 211 -23.14 4.47 -22.84
C VAL A 211 -22.10 5.57 -22.85
N ARG A 212 -22.17 6.44 -21.84
CA ARG A 212 -21.18 7.50 -21.62
C ARG A 212 -20.61 7.42 -20.21
N PHE A 213 -19.28 7.39 -20.14
CA PHE A 213 -18.51 7.53 -18.92
C PHE A 213 -17.89 8.91 -18.91
N ARG A 214 -18.13 9.72 -17.88
CA ARG A 214 -17.51 11.03 -17.73
C ARG A 214 -16.77 11.10 -16.41
N GLN A 215 -15.45 11.22 -16.46
CA GLN A 215 -14.64 11.47 -15.29
C GLN A 215 -14.13 12.91 -15.32
N GLU A 216 -14.45 13.67 -14.26
CA GLU A 216 -14.07 15.09 -14.19
C GLU A 216 -12.83 15.31 -13.30
N THR A 217 -12.64 14.50 -12.27
CA THR A 217 -11.54 14.66 -11.32
C THR A 217 -10.89 13.32 -11.05
N PRO A 218 -9.59 13.17 -11.36
CA PRO A 218 -8.83 11.97 -11.01
C PRO A 218 -8.67 11.85 -9.50
N ARG A 219 -8.64 10.62 -9.00
CA ARG A 219 -8.33 10.31 -7.61
C ARG A 219 -7.05 9.48 -7.54
N PRO A 220 -6.18 9.66 -6.54
CA PRO A 220 -4.98 8.86 -6.38
C PRO A 220 -5.32 7.36 -6.27
N ARG A 221 -4.46 6.51 -6.81
CA ARG A 221 -4.60 5.05 -6.73
C ARG A 221 -4.30 4.59 -5.31
N GLN A 222 -5.14 3.70 -4.77
CA GLN A 222 -4.86 2.96 -3.55
C GLN A 222 -4.22 1.61 -3.86
N MET A 223 -3.17 1.23 -3.10
CA MET A 223 -2.46 -0.02 -3.37
C MET A 223 -3.26 -1.27 -2.96
N ASP A 224 -4.09 -1.17 -1.91
CA ASP A 224 -4.75 -2.32 -1.28
C ASP A 224 -6.26 -2.41 -1.52
N PHE A 225 -6.89 -1.34 -2.03
CA PHE A 225 -8.33 -1.29 -2.29
C PHE A 225 -8.57 -0.82 -3.72
N ASP A 226 -9.31 -1.60 -4.49
CA ASP A 226 -9.48 -1.30 -5.91
C ASP A 226 -10.54 -0.21 -6.12
N TRP A 227 -10.14 0.68 -6.99
CA TRP A 227 -11.00 1.58 -7.70
C TRP A 227 -12.21 0.89 -8.37
N PHE A 228 -12.18 -0.44 -8.62
CA PHE A 228 -13.26 -1.15 -9.31
C PHE A 228 -14.58 -1.11 -8.53
N ASP A 229 -14.53 -1.28 -7.21
CA ASP A 229 -15.72 -1.26 -6.36
C ASP A 229 -16.38 0.12 -6.34
N ASP A 230 -15.63 1.18 -6.68
CA ASP A 230 -16.08 2.57 -6.76
C ASP A 230 -16.03 3.16 -8.17
N ALA A 231 -15.60 2.39 -9.17
CA ALA A 231 -15.46 2.81 -10.57
C ALA A 231 -16.81 3.07 -11.25
N ARG A 232 -16.77 3.96 -12.24
CA ARG A 232 -17.80 3.99 -13.27
C ARG A 232 -17.66 2.74 -14.10
N ARG A 233 -18.75 1.99 -14.28
CA ARG A 233 -18.70 0.75 -15.05
C ARG A 233 -19.99 0.47 -15.76
N PHE A 234 -19.87 -0.23 -16.87
CA PHE A 234 -20.97 -0.80 -17.63
C PHE A 234 -20.71 -2.27 -17.88
N GLU A 235 -21.66 -3.10 -17.58
CA GLU A 235 -21.59 -4.55 -17.55
C GLU A 235 -22.65 -5.12 -18.46
N VAL A 236 -22.28 -6.12 -19.25
CA VAL A 236 -23.20 -6.80 -20.17
C VAL A 236 -22.95 -8.29 -20.19
N SER A 237 -24.01 -9.06 -20.31
CA SER A 237 -23.91 -10.51 -20.39
C SER A 237 -25.14 -11.13 -21.08
N THR A 238 -24.90 -12.11 -21.90
CA THR A 238 -26.00 -12.99 -22.39
C THR A 238 -26.19 -14.19 -21.46
N PHE A 239 -25.33 -14.44 -20.48
CA PHE A 239 -25.59 -15.42 -19.44
C PHE A 239 -26.72 -14.95 -18.53
N ALA A 240 -27.63 -15.85 -18.21
CA ALA A 240 -28.76 -15.55 -17.32
C ALA A 240 -28.27 -15.15 -15.91
N ASP A 241 -27.25 -15.83 -15.42
CA ASP A 241 -26.65 -15.60 -14.09
C ASP A 241 -25.25 -16.23 -13.98
N TYR A 242 -24.65 -16.10 -12.82
CA TYR A 242 -23.35 -16.73 -12.53
C TYR A 242 -23.38 -18.26 -12.50
N ALA A 243 -24.55 -18.90 -12.29
CA ALA A 243 -24.63 -20.35 -12.35
C ALA A 243 -24.53 -20.84 -13.79
N ALA A 244 -25.14 -20.14 -14.74
CA ALA A 244 -25.01 -20.41 -16.18
C ALA A 244 -23.57 -20.20 -16.66
N PHE A 245 -22.91 -19.12 -16.19
CA PHE A 245 -21.50 -18.86 -16.48
C PHE A 245 -20.59 -19.96 -15.90
N ALA A 246 -20.81 -20.39 -14.64
CA ALA A 246 -20.07 -21.48 -14.02
C ALA A 246 -20.29 -22.82 -14.75
N ALA A 247 -21.50 -23.14 -15.19
CA ALA A 247 -21.80 -24.35 -15.95
C ALA A 247 -20.99 -24.40 -17.26
N MET A 248 -20.89 -23.29 -17.98
CA MET A 248 -20.04 -23.18 -19.17
C MET A 248 -18.56 -23.41 -18.84
N LEU A 249 -18.05 -22.79 -17.77
CA LEU A 249 -16.68 -22.99 -17.31
C LEU A 249 -16.42 -24.43 -16.88
N ASN A 250 -17.35 -25.05 -16.16
CA ASN A 250 -17.26 -26.44 -15.72
C ASN A 250 -17.21 -27.40 -16.90
N ALA A 251 -18.10 -27.21 -17.91
CA ALA A 251 -18.11 -28.05 -19.10
C ALA A 251 -16.71 -28.07 -19.79
N ARG A 252 -15.93 -26.99 -19.73
CA ARG A 252 -14.59 -26.89 -20.31
C ARG A 252 -13.51 -27.47 -19.41
N ASN A 253 -13.60 -27.27 -18.11
CA ASN A 253 -12.52 -27.56 -17.15
C ASN A 253 -12.66 -28.94 -16.48
N ALA A 254 -13.87 -29.51 -16.36
CA ALA A 254 -14.04 -30.83 -15.76
C ALA A 254 -13.29 -31.95 -16.51
N PRO A 255 -13.26 -31.98 -17.86
CA PRO A 255 -12.44 -32.96 -18.59
C PRO A 255 -10.93 -32.80 -18.31
N MET A 256 -10.47 -31.57 -18.03
CA MET A 256 -9.05 -31.29 -17.77
C MET A 256 -8.58 -31.81 -16.40
N ALA A 257 -9.50 -31.92 -15.44
CA ALA A 257 -9.23 -32.38 -14.07
C ALA A 257 -9.45 -33.88 -13.88
N GLN A 258 -9.55 -34.67 -14.94
CA GLN A 258 -9.70 -36.12 -14.84
C GLN A 258 -8.39 -36.79 -14.47
N ALA A 259 -8.45 -37.72 -13.53
CA ALA A 259 -7.30 -38.52 -13.12
C ALA A 259 -7.17 -39.78 -13.99
N ASP A 260 -6.13 -39.83 -14.82
CA ASP A 260 -5.70 -41.04 -15.51
C ASP A 260 -4.98 -42.03 -14.56
N GLU A 261 -4.55 -43.18 -15.07
CA GLU A 261 -3.88 -44.19 -14.25
C GLU A 261 -2.57 -43.67 -13.66
N ASN A 262 -1.79 -42.89 -14.40
CA ASN A 262 -0.55 -42.29 -13.92
C ASN A 262 -0.79 -41.32 -12.76
N LEU A 263 -1.79 -40.46 -12.88
CA LEU A 263 -2.19 -39.54 -11.83
C LEU A 263 -2.68 -40.26 -10.56
N ARG A 264 -3.43 -41.37 -10.71
CA ARG A 264 -3.89 -42.19 -9.59
C ARG A 264 -2.72 -42.82 -8.84
N LYS A 265 -1.79 -43.47 -9.60
CA LYS A 265 -0.57 -44.04 -9.01
C LYS A 265 0.26 -42.97 -8.29
N PHE A 266 0.46 -41.87 -8.97
CA PHE A 266 1.27 -40.76 -8.45
C PHE A 266 0.62 -40.11 -7.20
N SER A 267 -0.69 -39.93 -7.20
CA SER A 267 -1.41 -39.44 -6.00
C SER A 267 -1.22 -40.40 -4.83
N THR A 268 -1.25 -41.72 -5.05
CA THR A 268 -1.02 -42.72 -4.01
C THR A 268 0.39 -42.65 -3.45
N GLU A 269 1.38 -42.38 -4.30
CA GLU A 269 2.77 -42.17 -3.87
C GLU A 269 2.92 -40.93 -3.00
N ILE A 270 2.22 -39.82 -3.32
CA ILE A 270 2.23 -38.57 -2.53
C ILE A 270 1.61 -38.79 -1.15
N VAL A 271 0.43 -39.43 -1.08
CA VAL A 271 -0.28 -39.60 0.18
C VAL A 271 0.36 -40.68 1.07
N GLY A 272 1.08 -41.66 0.48
CA GLY A 272 1.76 -42.73 1.20
C GLY A 272 0.80 -43.48 2.11
N ASP A 273 1.13 -43.56 3.38
CA ASP A 273 0.39 -44.27 4.46
C ASP A 273 -0.73 -43.44 5.11
N ALA A 274 -0.98 -42.21 4.65
CA ALA A 274 -1.99 -41.34 5.26
C ALA A 274 -3.39 -41.93 5.08
N THR A 275 -4.13 -42.07 6.18
CA THR A 275 -5.55 -42.47 6.16
C THR A 275 -6.49 -41.30 6.38
N ASP A 276 -6.04 -40.27 7.12
CA ASP A 276 -6.81 -39.07 7.41
C ASP A 276 -6.93 -38.18 6.18
N THR A 277 -8.16 -37.75 5.87
CA THR A 277 -8.46 -36.92 4.69
C THR A 277 -7.71 -35.61 4.71
N ARG A 278 -7.62 -34.94 5.84
CA ARG A 278 -6.93 -33.67 5.96
C ARG A 278 -5.42 -33.82 5.67
N ILE A 279 -4.80 -34.88 6.15
CA ILE A 279 -3.39 -35.16 5.91
C ILE A 279 -3.16 -35.50 4.44
N LYS A 280 -4.05 -36.27 3.79
CA LYS A 280 -3.98 -36.52 2.34
C LYS A 280 -4.04 -35.23 1.54
N VAL A 281 -5.01 -34.37 1.85
CA VAL A 281 -5.18 -33.07 1.18
C VAL A 281 -3.94 -32.20 1.39
N GLU A 282 -3.39 -32.14 2.59
CA GLU A 282 -2.16 -31.39 2.91
C GLU A 282 -0.96 -31.89 2.11
N ARG A 283 -0.72 -33.22 2.08
CA ARG A 283 0.40 -33.81 1.34
C ARG A 283 0.29 -33.48 -0.16
N ILE A 284 -0.90 -33.62 -0.73
CA ILE A 284 -1.13 -33.32 -2.17
C ILE A 284 -0.99 -31.81 -2.44
N HIS A 285 -1.63 -30.94 -1.64
CA HIS A 285 -1.50 -29.51 -1.79
C HIS A 285 -0.04 -29.04 -1.72
N ASN A 286 0.67 -29.48 -0.67
CA ASN A 286 2.07 -29.10 -0.48
C ASN A 286 2.95 -29.61 -1.60
N TRP A 287 2.63 -30.81 -2.15
CA TRP A 287 3.35 -31.31 -3.32
C TRP A 287 3.14 -30.43 -4.56
N VAL A 288 1.88 -30.06 -4.88
CA VAL A 288 1.55 -29.18 -6.00
C VAL A 288 2.24 -27.83 -5.85
N ALA A 289 2.10 -27.19 -4.70
CA ALA A 289 2.67 -25.87 -4.43
C ALA A 289 4.21 -25.82 -4.56
N ARG A 290 4.89 -26.94 -4.27
CA ARG A 290 6.36 -27.01 -4.34
C ARG A 290 6.90 -27.43 -5.70
N ASN A 291 6.17 -28.25 -6.43
CA ASN A 291 6.72 -28.97 -7.59
C ASN A 291 6.16 -28.51 -8.94
N ILE A 292 5.10 -27.72 -8.93
CA ILE A 292 4.59 -27.08 -10.14
C ILE A 292 5.05 -25.63 -10.14
N ARG A 293 5.86 -25.26 -11.12
CA ARG A 293 6.35 -23.88 -11.27
C ARG A 293 5.21 -23.00 -11.77
N TYR A 294 4.93 -21.91 -11.03
CA TYR A 294 3.94 -20.95 -11.48
C TYR A 294 4.45 -20.13 -12.66
N VAL A 295 3.64 -20.04 -13.70
CA VAL A 295 3.87 -19.21 -14.88
C VAL A 295 2.59 -18.42 -15.10
N GLY A 296 2.63 -17.09 -14.94
CA GLY A 296 1.45 -16.22 -15.03
C GLY A 296 0.90 -16.17 -16.46
N ILE A 297 -0.23 -16.83 -16.67
CA ILE A 297 -1.05 -16.67 -17.87
C ILE A 297 -2.40 -16.16 -17.41
N GLY A 298 -2.73 -14.90 -17.73
CA GLY A 298 -4.00 -14.31 -17.37
C GLY A 298 -5.19 -15.07 -17.96
N PHE A 299 -6.37 -14.93 -17.36
CA PHE A 299 -7.60 -15.50 -17.93
C PHE A 299 -7.87 -14.93 -19.32
N GLU A 300 -7.59 -13.63 -19.52
CA GLU A 300 -7.76 -12.96 -20.81
C GLU A 300 -6.78 -13.49 -21.88
N ASP A 301 -5.55 -13.74 -21.50
CA ASP A 301 -4.46 -14.16 -22.43
C ASP A 301 -4.45 -15.67 -22.70
N GLY A 302 -4.72 -16.49 -21.68
CA GLY A 302 -4.71 -17.95 -21.75
C GLY A 302 -6.09 -18.60 -21.92
N GLY A 303 -7.16 -17.78 -22.00
CA GLY A 303 -8.53 -18.25 -22.01
C GLY A 303 -8.97 -18.87 -20.68
N TRP A 304 -10.20 -19.34 -20.63
CA TRP A 304 -10.87 -19.86 -19.43
C TRP A 304 -10.75 -21.38 -19.28
N THR A 305 -9.94 -22.02 -20.09
CA THR A 305 -9.73 -23.47 -20.07
C THR A 305 -8.33 -23.77 -19.54
N SER A 306 -8.25 -24.67 -18.58
CA SER A 306 -7.00 -25.19 -18.03
C SER A 306 -6.32 -26.15 -18.98
N GLN A 307 -5.04 -26.43 -18.72
CA GLN A 307 -4.35 -27.58 -19.29
C GLN A 307 -4.84 -28.88 -18.62
N PRO A 308 -4.80 -30.02 -19.32
CA PRO A 308 -5.05 -31.33 -18.72
C PRO A 308 -4.09 -31.60 -17.54
N ALA A 309 -4.58 -32.14 -16.44
CA ALA A 309 -3.80 -32.42 -15.24
C ALA A 309 -2.58 -33.32 -15.51
N SER A 310 -2.71 -34.29 -16.47
CA SER A 310 -1.57 -35.13 -16.90
C SER A 310 -0.48 -34.33 -17.61
N ALA A 311 -0.84 -33.32 -18.41
CA ALA A 311 0.12 -32.43 -19.07
C ALA A 311 0.84 -31.54 -18.05
N VAL A 312 0.12 -31.01 -17.06
CA VAL A 312 0.71 -30.23 -15.95
C VAL A 312 1.68 -31.11 -15.13
N LEU A 313 1.31 -32.37 -14.86
CA LEU A 313 2.18 -33.30 -14.15
C LEU A 313 3.48 -33.56 -14.93
N ALA A 314 3.38 -33.73 -16.26
CA ALA A 314 4.53 -34.00 -17.12
C ALA A 314 5.45 -32.77 -17.26
N SER A 315 4.89 -31.59 -17.45
CA SER A 315 5.63 -30.35 -17.71
C SER A 315 6.19 -29.69 -16.45
N ARG A 316 5.57 -29.93 -15.30
CA ARG A 316 5.92 -29.31 -13.99
C ARG A 316 5.76 -27.78 -13.96
N TYR A 317 4.95 -27.21 -14.83
CA TYR A 317 4.60 -25.80 -14.80
C TYR A 317 3.15 -25.55 -15.23
N GLY A 318 2.60 -24.42 -14.84
CA GLY A 318 1.26 -23.97 -15.20
C GLY A 318 0.87 -22.67 -14.53
N ASP A 319 -0.26 -22.12 -14.96
CA ASP A 319 -0.89 -20.97 -14.33
C ASP A 319 -1.78 -21.37 -13.12
N CYS A 320 -2.54 -20.42 -12.58
CA CYS A 320 -3.45 -20.70 -11.45
C CYS A 320 -4.48 -21.79 -11.79
N LYS A 321 -5.03 -21.80 -13.02
CA LYS A 321 -5.98 -22.81 -13.47
C LYS A 321 -5.35 -24.18 -13.51
N ALA A 322 -4.14 -24.28 -14.05
CA ALA A 322 -3.37 -25.54 -14.13
C ALA A 322 -3.05 -26.09 -12.73
N HIS A 323 -2.63 -25.23 -11.79
CA HIS A 323 -2.39 -25.61 -10.40
C HIS A 323 -3.67 -26.13 -9.72
N ALA A 324 -4.77 -25.42 -9.86
CA ALA A 324 -6.05 -25.83 -9.30
C ALA A 324 -6.57 -27.14 -9.93
N THR A 325 -6.38 -27.30 -11.25
CA THR A 325 -6.80 -28.50 -12.00
C THR A 325 -6.04 -29.74 -11.59
N ILE A 326 -4.69 -29.67 -11.49
CA ILE A 326 -3.89 -30.81 -11.04
C ILE A 326 -4.15 -31.14 -9.57
N LEU A 327 -4.35 -30.14 -8.69
CA LEU A 327 -4.74 -30.37 -7.31
C LEU A 327 -6.06 -31.13 -7.23
N LYS A 328 -7.09 -30.69 -7.96
CA LYS A 328 -8.38 -31.34 -8.03
C LYS A 328 -8.28 -32.79 -8.54
N ALA A 329 -7.51 -33.01 -9.62
CA ALA A 329 -7.35 -34.35 -10.18
C ALA A 329 -6.65 -35.33 -9.21
N LEU A 330 -5.60 -34.87 -8.51
CA LEU A 330 -4.88 -35.68 -7.52
C LEU A 330 -5.76 -36.01 -6.28
N LEU A 331 -6.61 -35.06 -5.85
CA LEU A 331 -7.56 -35.27 -4.77
C LEU A 331 -8.67 -36.27 -5.21
N ALA A 332 -9.20 -36.10 -6.41
CA ALA A 332 -10.20 -37.04 -6.97
C ALA A 332 -9.65 -38.45 -7.10
N ALA A 333 -8.36 -38.61 -7.41
CA ALA A 333 -7.67 -39.92 -7.42
C ALA A 333 -7.67 -40.63 -6.05
N GLN A 334 -7.85 -39.88 -4.96
CA GLN A 334 -8.00 -40.41 -3.60
C GLN A 334 -9.45 -40.48 -3.12
N GLY A 335 -10.41 -40.25 -4.02
CA GLY A 335 -11.84 -40.20 -3.67
C GLY A 335 -12.28 -38.94 -2.92
N ILE A 336 -11.46 -37.90 -2.87
CA ILE A 336 -11.75 -36.64 -2.17
C ILE A 336 -12.37 -35.66 -3.14
N GLU A 337 -13.58 -35.18 -2.79
CA GLU A 337 -14.25 -34.14 -3.58
C GLU A 337 -13.51 -32.81 -3.47
N ALA A 338 -13.26 -32.18 -4.61
CA ALA A 338 -12.64 -30.86 -4.69
C ALA A 338 -13.26 -30.05 -5.82
N ASN A 339 -13.60 -28.82 -5.53
CA ASN A 339 -14.29 -27.91 -6.45
C ASN A 339 -13.34 -26.82 -6.94
N LEU A 340 -13.36 -26.55 -8.24
CA LEU A 340 -12.68 -25.38 -8.80
C LEU A 340 -13.43 -24.11 -8.42
N VAL A 341 -12.69 -23.08 -8.04
CA VAL A 341 -13.27 -21.81 -7.58
C VAL A 341 -12.58 -20.66 -8.30
N ALA A 342 -13.37 -19.81 -8.96
CA ALA A 342 -12.88 -18.56 -9.54
C ALA A 342 -13.03 -17.41 -8.54
N VAL A 343 -12.01 -16.59 -8.42
CA VAL A 343 -11.96 -15.42 -7.54
C VAL A 343 -11.19 -14.29 -8.21
N ASN A 344 -11.48 -13.05 -7.84
CA ASN A 344 -10.65 -11.93 -8.23
C ASN A 344 -9.56 -11.73 -7.18
N ALA A 345 -8.29 -11.99 -7.51
CA ALA A 345 -7.15 -11.82 -6.61
C ALA A 345 -6.65 -10.37 -6.57
N ALA A 346 -7.00 -9.53 -7.56
CA ALA A 346 -6.76 -8.09 -7.50
C ALA A 346 -7.57 -7.44 -6.35
N ALA A 347 -7.40 -6.15 -6.13
CA ALA A 347 -8.01 -5.46 -4.98
C ALA A 347 -9.53 -5.24 -5.09
N GLN A 348 -10.27 -6.13 -5.75
CA GLN A 348 -11.72 -6.07 -5.95
C GLN A 348 -12.46 -6.97 -4.97
N PHE A 349 -13.50 -6.43 -4.30
CA PHE A 349 -14.26 -7.09 -3.25
C PHE A 349 -15.76 -7.28 -3.55
N THR A 350 -16.22 -6.85 -4.75
CA THR A 350 -17.57 -7.10 -5.25
C THR A 350 -17.56 -7.85 -6.58
N LEU A 351 -18.60 -8.57 -6.86
CA LEU A 351 -18.88 -9.06 -8.21
C LEU A 351 -19.62 -7.99 -9.02
N THR A 352 -19.59 -8.15 -10.33
CA THR A 352 -20.47 -7.44 -11.25
C THR A 352 -21.94 -7.84 -11.01
N GLU A 353 -22.88 -6.94 -11.29
CA GLU A 353 -24.29 -7.19 -11.10
C GLU A 353 -24.83 -8.22 -12.10
N VAL A 354 -24.25 -8.28 -13.30
CA VAL A 354 -24.51 -9.32 -14.29
C VAL A 354 -23.32 -10.28 -14.37
N ALA A 355 -23.53 -11.50 -14.84
CA ALA A 355 -22.49 -12.53 -14.90
C ALA A 355 -21.45 -12.21 -15.98
N THR A 356 -20.38 -11.52 -15.59
CA THR A 356 -19.25 -11.19 -16.47
C THR A 356 -17.98 -11.93 -16.05
N PRO A 357 -16.98 -12.04 -16.95
CA PRO A 357 -15.73 -12.72 -16.69
C PRO A 357 -14.77 -11.90 -15.80
N ASN A 358 -15.24 -11.46 -14.64
CA ASN A 358 -14.52 -10.61 -13.71
C ASN A 358 -13.79 -11.41 -12.64
N PHE A 359 -13.01 -12.38 -13.06
CA PHE A 359 -12.15 -13.22 -12.23
C PHE A 359 -10.76 -13.31 -12.87
N ASP A 360 -9.73 -13.29 -12.07
CA ASP A 360 -8.33 -13.33 -12.51
C ASP A 360 -7.52 -14.45 -11.84
N HIS A 361 -8.14 -15.23 -10.93
CA HIS A 361 -7.47 -16.27 -10.20
C HIS A 361 -8.35 -17.51 -9.98
N ALA A 362 -7.71 -18.69 -9.92
CA ALA A 362 -8.35 -19.96 -9.66
C ALA A 362 -7.75 -20.65 -8.44
N ILE A 363 -8.61 -21.10 -7.54
CA ILE A 363 -8.28 -21.83 -6.33
C ILE A 363 -9.15 -23.08 -6.19
N VAL A 364 -8.97 -23.86 -5.14
CA VAL A 364 -9.72 -25.10 -4.90
C VAL A 364 -10.45 -25.01 -3.56
N TYR A 365 -11.70 -25.47 -3.52
CA TYR A 365 -12.46 -25.67 -2.30
C TYR A 365 -12.65 -27.17 -2.05
N VAL A 366 -12.31 -27.64 -0.86
CA VAL A 366 -12.48 -29.05 -0.42
C VAL A 366 -13.59 -29.10 0.62
N PRO A 367 -14.80 -29.58 0.26
CA PRO A 367 -15.97 -29.55 1.15
C PRO A 367 -15.81 -30.35 2.42
N GLU A 368 -15.19 -31.55 2.35
CA GLU A 368 -15.04 -32.47 3.48
C GLU A 368 -14.26 -31.84 4.66
N ILE A 369 -13.32 -30.97 4.37
CA ILE A 369 -12.54 -30.26 5.39
C ILE A 369 -12.92 -28.79 5.52
N GLY A 370 -13.86 -28.29 4.72
CA GLY A 370 -14.37 -26.92 4.72
C GLY A 370 -13.32 -25.86 4.40
N GLN A 371 -12.33 -26.18 3.54
CA GLN A 371 -11.19 -25.27 3.29
C GLN A 371 -11.05 -24.86 1.82
N TYR A 372 -10.71 -23.56 1.62
CA TYR A 372 -10.17 -23.05 0.38
C TYR A 372 -8.65 -23.22 0.38
N LEU A 373 -8.09 -23.61 -0.75
CA LEU A 373 -6.67 -23.91 -0.96
C LEU A 373 -6.16 -23.17 -2.20
N ASP A 374 -5.06 -22.45 -2.04
CA ASP A 374 -4.37 -21.81 -3.16
C ASP A 374 -3.03 -22.53 -3.42
N PRO A 375 -2.97 -23.43 -4.41
CA PRO A 375 -1.76 -24.18 -4.69
C PRO A 375 -0.68 -23.37 -5.44
N THR A 376 -0.95 -22.12 -5.79
CA THR A 376 0.04 -21.24 -6.46
C THR A 376 0.98 -20.57 -5.47
N ALA A 377 0.60 -20.50 -4.20
CA ALA A 377 1.36 -19.86 -3.14
C ALA A 377 2.46 -20.78 -2.60
N SER A 378 3.57 -20.91 -3.31
CA SER A 378 4.65 -21.90 -3.09
C SER A 378 5.35 -21.82 -1.73
N LEU A 379 5.18 -20.74 -0.96
CA LEU A 379 5.75 -20.54 0.38
C LEU A 379 4.70 -20.52 1.49
N LEU A 380 3.43 -20.63 1.15
CA LEU A 380 2.33 -20.58 2.12
C LEU A 380 1.96 -21.98 2.59
N ALA A 381 1.89 -22.18 3.89
CA ALA A 381 1.54 -23.47 4.47
C ALA A 381 0.09 -23.84 4.17
N PHE A 382 -0.20 -25.13 4.13
CA PHE A 382 -1.54 -25.69 4.00
C PHE A 382 -2.52 -25.07 5.01
N GLY A 383 -3.71 -24.73 4.55
CA GLY A 383 -4.76 -24.12 5.38
C GLY A 383 -4.62 -22.61 5.57
N SER A 384 -3.61 -21.99 4.98
CA SER A 384 -3.50 -20.54 4.87
C SER A 384 -3.80 -20.10 3.44
N LEU A 385 -4.37 -18.91 3.28
CA LEU A 385 -4.62 -18.29 1.98
C LEU A 385 -3.83 -16.97 1.85
N PRO A 386 -3.50 -16.56 0.64
CA PRO A 386 -3.01 -15.21 0.40
C PRO A 386 -3.95 -14.17 1.03
N PRO A 387 -3.40 -13.12 1.69
CA PRO A 387 -4.18 -12.19 2.49
C PRO A 387 -5.19 -11.38 1.66
N ASN A 388 -4.95 -11.24 0.36
CA ASN A 388 -5.84 -10.55 -0.57
C ASN A 388 -7.06 -11.35 -1.00
N LEU A 389 -7.20 -12.62 -0.61
CA LEU A 389 -8.36 -13.46 -0.95
C LEU A 389 -9.46 -13.45 0.11
N GLY A 390 -9.12 -13.18 1.39
CA GLY A 390 -10.10 -13.18 2.48
C GLY A 390 -11.24 -12.18 2.28
N GLY A 391 -12.47 -12.60 2.57
CA GLY A 391 -13.69 -11.78 2.46
C GLY A 391 -14.23 -11.57 1.05
N LYS A 392 -13.54 -12.05 0.03
CA LYS A 392 -13.96 -11.87 -1.37
C LYS A 392 -15.06 -12.84 -1.79
N PRO A 393 -15.96 -12.41 -2.70
CA PRO A 393 -16.89 -13.32 -3.36
C PRO A 393 -16.11 -14.24 -4.30
N ALA A 394 -16.46 -15.51 -4.28
CA ALA A 394 -15.84 -16.56 -5.08
C ALA A 394 -16.92 -17.42 -5.74
N LEU A 395 -16.73 -17.72 -7.02
CA LEU A 395 -17.63 -18.54 -7.81
C LEU A 395 -17.16 -20.00 -7.78
N ASN A 396 -17.93 -20.87 -7.16
CA ASN A 396 -17.71 -22.32 -7.26
C ASN A 396 -18.13 -22.78 -8.64
N ILE A 397 -17.15 -23.10 -9.49
CA ILE A 397 -17.37 -23.47 -10.89
C ILE A 397 -18.14 -24.79 -10.99
N ASP A 398 -17.87 -25.74 -10.10
CA ASP A 398 -18.52 -27.06 -10.11
C ASP A 398 -19.98 -27.05 -9.63
N LYS A 399 -20.34 -26.11 -8.77
CA LYS A 399 -21.68 -26.03 -8.15
C LYS A 399 -22.52 -24.85 -8.65
N GLY A 400 -21.93 -23.91 -9.40
CA GLY A 400 -22.61 -22.70 -9.85
C GLY A 400 -22.97 -21.72 -8.73
N SER A 401 -22.41 -21.88 -7.54
CA SER A 401 -22.76 -21.08 -6.37
C SER A 401 -21.70 -20.05 -6.04
N ILE A 402 -22.13 -18.91 -5.49
CA ILE A 402 -21.23 -17.86 -4.98
C ILE A 402 -21.20 -17.97 -3.47
N ALA A 403 -19.99 -17.91 -2.90
CA ALA A 403 -19.76 -17.82 -1.47
C ALA A 403 -18.65 -16.80 -1.18
N ARG A 404 -18.59 -16.28 0.05
CA ARG A 404 -17.47 -15.44 0.47
C ARG A 404 -16.38 -16.30 1.12
N ILE A 405 -15.15 -16.07 0.69
CA ILE A 405 -13.99 -16.67 1.33
C ILE A 405 -13.89 -16.14 2.77
N PRO A 406 -13.70 -16.97 3.78
CA PRO A 406 -13.57 -16.52 5.16
C PRO A 406 -12.40 -15.55 5.36
N VAL A 407 -12.59 -14.54 6.19
CA VAL A 407 -11.50 -13.64 6.62
C VAL A 407 -10.57 -14.41 7.57
N ALA A 408 -9.26 -14.23 7.40
CA ALA A 408 -8.27 -14.91 8.25
C ALA A 408 -8.37 -14.42 9.71
N LYS A 409 -8.26 -15.35 10.65
CA LYS A 409 -8.19 -15.04 12.09
C LYS A 409 -6.77 -14.65 12.51
N PRO A 410 -6.56 -13.96 13.66
CA PRO A 410 -5.24 -13.51 14.11
C PRO A 410 -4.21 -14.64 14.26
N ASP A 411 -4.62 -15.84 14.65
CA ASP A 411 -3.77 -17.02 14.79
C ASP A 411 -3.16 -17.49 13.46
N ARG A 412 -3.74 -17.06 12.34
CA ARG A 412 -3.23 -17.30 10.98
C ARG A 412 -2.27 -16.22 10.49
N PHE A 413 -2.02 -15.19 11.29
CA PHE A 413 -0.96 -14.21 11.07
C PHE A 413 -0.33 -13.85 12.42
N MET A 414 0.51 -14.72 12.94
CA MET A 414 1.32 -14.43 14.10
C MET A 414 2.78 -14.25 13.67
N LEU A 415 3.42 -13.24 14.23
CA LEU A 415 4.85 -13.03 14.11
C LEU A 415 5.41 -12.72 15.49
N ALA A 416 6.50 -13.40 15.87
CA ALA A 416 7.17 -13.20 17.14
C ALA A 416 8.67 -13.00 16.94
N ALA A 417 9.23 -12.04 17.66
CA ALA A 417 10.66 -11.80 17.74
C ALA A 417 11.12 -12.02 19.18
N ASP A 418 11.93 -13.05 19.41
CA ASP A 418 12.47 -13.39 20.70
C ASP A 418 13.98 -13.15 20.70
N THR A 419 14.51 -12.29 21.59
CA THR A 419 15.91 -11.94 21.59
C THR A 419 16.54 -12.05 22.99
N ASP A 420 17.53 -12.90 23.10
CA ASP A 420 18.31 -13.08 24.32
C ASP A 420 19.67 -12.41 24.21
N TYR A 421 19.97 -11.56 25.17
CA TYR A 421 21.26 -10.87 25.30
C TYR A 421 22.01 -11.37 26.53
N THR A 422 23.29 -11.64 26.37
CA THR A 422 24.24 -11.87 27.48
C THR A 422 25.31 -10.78 27.41
N LEU A 423 25.44 -10.02 28.47
CA LEU A 423 26.51 -9.05 28.68
C LEU A 423 27.59 -9.70 29.52
N PHE A 424 28.85 -9.63 29.05
CA PHE A 424 30.01 -10.18 29.73
C PHE A 424 30.72 -9.11 30.59
N GLY A 425 31.56 -9.57 31.51
CA GLY A 425 32.29 -8.68 32.42
C GLY A 425 33.27 -7.72 31.72
N ASP A 426 33.72 -8.04 30.51
CA ASP A 426 34.52 -7.18 29.65
C ASP A 426 33.70 -6.14 28.86
N GLY A 427 32.37 -6.12 29.05
CA GLY A 427 31.44 -5.22 28.37
C GLY A 427 31.04 -5.67 26.96
N THR A 428 31.57 -6.76 26.45
CA THR A 428 31.11 -7.34 25.19
C THR A 428 29.73 -8.02 25.33
N ARG A 429 29.03 -8.22 24.24
CA ARG A 429 27.68 -8.79 24.27
C ARG A 429 27.54 -9.89 23.23
N GLN A 430 26.83 -10.93 23.61
CA GLN A 430 26.31 -11.93 22.70
C GLN A 430 24.80 -11.79 22.62
N ALA A 431 24.24 -11.93 21.42
CA ALA A 431 22.80 -11.94 21.23
C ALA A 431 22.38 -13.11 20.36
N ARG A 432 21.24 -13.71 20.70
CA ARG A 432 20.54 -14.69 19.89
C ARG A 432 19.13 -14.20 19.68
N SER A 433 18.73 -13.99 18.43
CA SER A 433 17.37 -13.55 18.07
C SER A 433 16.68 -14.61 17.23
N ILE A 434 15.43 -14.92 17.58
CA ILE A 434 14.59 -15.85 16.81
C ILE A 434 13.39 -15.05 16.28
N LEU A 435 13.29 -14.91 14.96
CA LEU A 435 12.08 -14.45 14.29
C LEU A 435 11.26 -15.68 13.92
N SER A 436 10.09 -15.86 14.53
CA SER A 436 9.18 -16.97 14.26
C SER A 436 7.80 -16.48 13.87
N GLY A 437 7.07 -17.28 13.09
CA GLY A 437 5.71 -16.92 12.68
C GLY A 437 4.88 -18.12 12.31
N THR A 438 3.55 -17.94 12.30
CA THR A 438 2.57 -18.91 11.78
C THR A 438 1.77 -18.30 10.65
N GLY A 439 1.26 -19.13 9.75
CA GLY A 439 0.49 -18.69 8.59
C GLY A 439 1.24 -17.64 7.75
N LEU A 440 0.73 -16.41 7.67
CA LEU A 440 1.40 -15.29 6.96
C LEU A 440 2.73 -14.88 7.62
N GLY A 441 2.85 -14.99 8.94
CA GLY A 441 4.12 -14.78 9.63
C GLY A 441 5.20 -15.80 9.20
N ALA A 442 4.81 -17.06 9.02
CA ALA A 442 5.69 -18.08 8.47
C ALA A 442 6.08 -17.81 7.00
N LEU A 443 5.15 -17.30 6.18
CA LEU A 443 5.44 -16.84 4.82
C LEU A 443 6.51 -15.75 4.80
N ILE A 444 6.39 -14.74 5.67
CA ILE A 444 7.39 -13.67 5.82
C ILE A 444 8.75 -14.27 6.17
N GLY A 445 8.80 -15.16 7.17
CA GLY A 445 10.04 -15.85 7.57
C GLY A 445 10.68 -16.61 6.41
N ARG A 446 9.90 -17.41 5.65
CA ARG A 446 10.41 -18.14 4.48
C ARG A 446 10.93 -17.22 3.38
N SER A 447 10.23 -16.12 3.10
CA SER A 447 10.66 -15.14 2.10
C SER A 447 11.98 -14.47 2.48
N VAL A 448 12.16 -14.11 3.76
CA VAL A 448 13.42 -13.61 4.29
C VAL A 448 14.52 -14.66 4.17
N ALA A 449 14.24 -15.92 4.52
CA ALA A 449 15.20 -17.01 4.43
C ALA A 449 15.64 -17.26 2.98
N GLN A 450 14.72 -17.25 2.00
CA GLN A 450 15.07 -17.33 0.58
C GLN A 450 15.99 -16.18 0.11
N GLY A 451 15.72 -14.97 0.57
CA GLY A 451 16.61 -13.83 0.32
C GLY A 451 18.01 -14.05 0.90
N LEU A 452 18.08 -14.64 2.09
CA LEU A 452 19.35 -14.96 2.76
C LEU A 452 20.09 -16.16 2.14
N GLU A 453 19.44 -17.02 1.33
CA GLU A 453 20.11 -18.06 0.55
C GLU A 453 21.00 -17.48 -0.57
N THR A 454 20.71 -16.28 -1.05
CA THR A 454 21.35 -15.64 -2.22
C THR A 454 22.44 -14.62 -1.86
N VAL A 455 22.68 -14.36 -0.56
CA VAL A 455 23.63 -13.36 -0.08
C VAL A 455 24.63 -13.95 0.91
N ASP A 456 25.73 -13.22 1.14
CA ASP A 456 26.66 -13.52 2.23
C ASP A 456 25.99 -13.16 3.56
N ARG A 457 25.65 -14.19 4.35
CA ARG A 457 24.93 -14.06 5.61
C ARG A 457 25.73 -13.35 6.70
N PRO A 458 27.01 -13.68 6.94
CA PRO A 458 27.87 -12.94 7.85
C PRO A 458 28.01 -11.46 7.50
N ASP A 459 28.24 -11.11 6.21
CA ASP A 459 28.30 -9.71 5.76
C ASP A 459 26.97 -8.98 5.98
N THR A 460 25.85 -9.66 5.71
CA THR A 460 24.50 -9.11 5.92
C THR A 460 24.25 -8.85 7.41
N ALA A 461 24.66 -9.77 8.29
CA ALA A 461 24.55 -9.61 9.74
C ALA A 461 25.45 -8.47 10.25
N GLY A 462 26.67 -8.36 9.74
CA GLY A 462 27.60 -7.26 10.03
C GLY A 462 27.00 -5.89 9.69
N LYS A 463 26.42 -5.75 8.50
CA LYS A 463 25.75 -4.52 8.07
C LYS A 463 24.56 -4.13 8.96
N LEU A 464 23.80 -5.12 9.46
CA LEU A 464 22.71 -4.85 10.41
C LEU A 464 23.23 -4.29 11.74
N ILE A 465 24.34 -4.84 12.25
CA ILE A 465 25.01 -4.36 13.46
C ILE A 465 25.53 -2.93 13.26
N GLU A 466 26.15 -2.64 12.11
CA GLU A 466 26.65 -1.29 11.76
C GLU A 466 25.51 -0.27 11.65
N GLN A 467 24.37 -0.62 11.04
CA GLN A 467 23.19 0.24 10.99
C GLN A 467 22.67 0.58 12.40
N ALA A 468 22.85 -0.32 13.34
CA ALA A 468 22.56 -0.09 14.75
C ALA A 468 23.64 0.76 15.46
N ARG A 469 24.65 1.26 14.74
CA ARG A 469 25.82 1.99 15.27
C ARG A 469 26.62 1.16 16.28
N LEU A 470 26.67 -0.13 16.06
CA LEU A 470 27.45 -1.09 16.85
C LEU A 470 28.54 -1.70 15.96
N SER A 471 29.48 -2.43 16.57
CA SER A 471 30.50 -3.20 15.87
C SER A 471 30.42 -4.65 16.30
N GLY A 472 30.64 -5.58 15.39
CA GLY A 472 30.54 -7.00 15.69
C GLY A 472 30.39 -7.87 14.47
N THR A 473 30.16 -9.14 14.70
CA THR A 473 29.91 -10.16 13.67
C THR A 473 28.61 -10.91 13.98
N GLY A 474 28.06 -11.59 13.00
CA GLY A 474 26.86 -12.39 13.16
C GLY A 474 26.64 -13.38 12.03
N ASP A 475 25.66 -14.24 12.18
CA ASP A 475 25.22 -15.16 11.14
C ASP A 475 23.73 -15.51 11.31
N TYR A 476 23.14 -16.03 10.26
CA TYR A 476 21.75 -16.51 10.20
C TYR A 476 21.69 -18.01 9.97
N SER A 477 20.78 -18.68 10.68
CA SER A 477 20.43 -20.07 10.45
C SER A 477 18.92 -20.25 10.36
N PHE A 478 18.48 -21.09 9.43
CA PHE A 478 17.05 -21.32 9.18
C PHE A 478 16.83 -22.69 8.54
N PRO A 479 15.66 -23.32 8.75
CA PRO A 479 15.25 -24.51 8.03
C PRO A 479 15.10 -24.25 6.53
N ASN A 480 14.99 -25.32 5.72
CA ASN A 480 14.69 -25.16 4.30
C ASN A 480 13.38 -24.36 4.10
N PRO A 481 13.43 -23.19 3.46
CA PRO A 481 12.22 -22.36 3.30
C PRO A 481 11.15 -22.98 2.40
N ARG A 482 11.50 -24.03 1.65
CA ARG A 482 10.55 -24.79 0.83
C ARG A 482 9.80 -25.86 1.60
N GLU A 483 10.10 -26.09 2.88
CA GLU A 483 9.29 -26.97 3.76
C GLU A 483 8.10 -26.18 4.30
N LEU A 484 6.88 -26.54 3.84
CA LEU A 484 5.65 -25.84 4.16
C LEU A 484 5.03 -26.33 5.49
N SER A 485 5.72 -26.13 6.61
CA SER A 485 5.15 -26.31 7.94
C SER A 485 4.27 -25.10 8.32
N ASP A 486 3.32 -25.25 9.25
CA ASP A 486 2.45 -24.16 9.71
C ASP A 486 3.22 -23.04 10.40
N SER A 487 4.40 -23.35 10.95
CA SER A 487 5.31 -22.37 11.56
C SER A 487 6.65 -22.35 10.85
N TYR A 488 7.35 -21.22 10.95
CA TYR A 488 8.70 -21.05 10.43
C TYR A 488 9.49 -20.11 11.31
N ALA A 489 10.80 -20.40 11.49
CA ALA A 489 11.66 -19.57 12.33
C ALA A 489 13.04 -19.38 11.70
N ILE A 490 13.57 -18.17 11.84
CA ILE A 490 14.94 -17.78 11.51
C ILE A 490 15.66 -17.48 12.82
N THR A 491 16.82 -18.04 13.01
CA THR A 491 17.70 -17.70 14.13
C THR A 491 18.85 -16.83 13.63
N ALA A 492 19.09 -15.70 14.29
CA ALA A 492 20.26 -14.87 14.11
C ALA A 492 21.10 -14.89 15.38
N THR A 493 22.42 -15.02 15.21
CA THR A 493 23.38 -14.93 16.31
C THR A 493 24.34 -13.80 16.06
N PHE A 494 24.67 -13.04 17.11
CA PHE A 494 25.52 -11.84 17.00
C PHE A 494 26.52 -11.78 18.14
N GLN A 495 27.73 -11.41 17.81
CA GLN A 495 28.78 -11.07 18.74
C GLN A 495 29.08 -9.59 18.59
N ILE A 496 28.68 -8.79 19.59
CA ILE A 496 28.86 -7.33 19.58
C ILE A 496 30.16 -7.01 20.32
N SER A 497 31.12 -6.54 19.57
CA SER A 497 32.51 -6.30 20.06
C SER A 497 32.70 -4.92 20.67
N LYS A 498 31.80 -3.96 20.47
CA LYS A 498 31.86 -2.65 21.13
C LYS A 498 31.49 -2.81 22.59
N PRO A 499 32.45 -2.69 23.53
CA PRO A 499 32.18 -2.93 24.93
C PRO A 499 31.29 -1.84 25.54
N VAL A 500 30.52 -2.23 26.53
CA VAL A 500 29.83 -1.31 27.45
C VAL A 500 30.80 -1.05 28.62
N GLU A 501 31.07 0.21 28.94
CA GLU A 501 31.89 0.57 30.11
C GLU A 501 31.07 0.31 31.38
N LEU A 502 31.37 -0.77 32.09
CA LEU A 502 30.64 -1.20 33.28
C LEU A 502 31.20 -0.58 34.58
N ALA A 503 32.28 0.18 34.50
CA ALA A 503 32.91 0.87 35.68
C ALA A 503 32.06 2.03 36.21
N GLU A 504 31.17 2.59 35.36
CA GLU A 504 30.27 3.70 35.66
C GLU A 504 28.83 3.34 35.28
N PRO A 505 27.79 4.11 35.70
CA PRO A 505 26.44 3.92 35.23
C PRO A 505 26.38 3.96 33.71
N ALA A 506 25.95 2.86 33.10
CA ALA A 506 25.94 2.67 31.66
C ALA A 506 24.53 2.33 31.21
N ARG A 507 24.26 2.52 29.92
CA ARG A 507 23.00 2.11 29.29
C ARG A 507 23.25 1.14 28.14
N VAL A 508 22.55 0.04 28.17
CA VAL A 508 22.60 -1.00 27.14
C VAL A 508 21.36 -0.94 26.32
N ARG A 509 21.51 -0.73 25.01
CA ARG A 509 20.41 -0.83 24.08
C ARG A 509 20.20 -2.29 23.68
N MET A 510 19.01 -2.80 23.95
CA MET A 510 18.54 -4.07 23.41
C MET A 510 17.84 -3.79 22.08
N LEU A 511 18.51 -4.08 20.98
CA LEU A 511 17.94 -3.89 19.64
C LEU A 511 17.27 -5.16 19.20
N PRO A 512 16.03 -5.13 18.73
CA PRO A 512 15.51 -6.25 17.97
C PRO A 512 16.33 -6.36 16.68
N LEU A 513 16.95 -7.50 16.49
CA LEU A 513 17.85 -7.77 15.38
C LEU A 513 17.10 -8.00 14.04
N THR A 514 15.77 -7.93 14.09
CA THR A 514 14.87 -7.95 12.96
C THR A 514 13.81 -6.90 13.20
N ASP A 515 14.07 -5.64 12.81
CA ASP A 515 13.05 -4.59 12.95
C ASP A 515 12.02 -4.71 11.82
N THR A 516 11.04 -5.58 12.03
CA THR A 516 9.91 -5.79 11.11
C THR A 516 8.74 -4.84 11.40
N ARG A 517 8.82 -4.02 12.45
CA ARG A 517 7.74 -3.14 12.93
C ARG A 517 7.19 -2.16 11.88
N PRO A 518 8.01 -1.42 11.12
CA PRO A 518 7.49 -0.52 10.09
C PRO A 518 6.72 -1.27 8.99
N SER A 519 7.23 -2.43 8.59
CA SER A 519 6.57 -3.27 7.58
C SER A 519 5.23 -3.84 8.07
N ILE A 520 5.15 -4.22 9.35
CA ILE A 520 3.92 -4.73 9.96
C ILE A 520 2.89 -3.62 10.12
N LEU A 521 3.29 -2.40 10.50
CA LEU A 521 2.39 -1.24 10.55
C LEU A 521 1.84 -0.93 9.15
N LEU A 522 2.68 -0.91 8.13
CA LEU A 522 2.27 -0.70 6.74
C LEU A 522 1.29 -1.78 6.28
N LEU A 523 1.54 -3.04 6.63
CA LEU A 523 0.63 -4.16 6.35
C LEU A 523 -0.71 -4.03 7.06
N SER A 524 -0.74 -3.47 8.27
CA SER A 524 -1.96 -3.36 9.07
C SER A 524 -2.84 -2.17 8.71
N THR A 525 -2.29 -1.14 8.03
CA THR A 525 -3.01 0.09 7.68
C THR A 525 -3.03 0.40 6.18
N GLY A 526 -2.36 -0.42 5.35
CA GLY A 526 -2.22 -0.13 3.91
C GLY A 526 -1.44 1.16 3.60
N GLY A 527 -0.81 1.78 4.60
CA GLY A 527 -0.05 3.03 4.44
C GLY A 527 -0.89 4.27 4.13
N VAL A 528 -2.24 4.19 4.20
CA VAL A 528 -3.14 5.27 3.77
C VAL A 528 -3.93 5.82 4.95
N THR A 529 -3.90 7.13 5.10
CA THR A 529 -4.78 7.87 6.00
C THR A 529 -5.97 8.45 5.22
N GLY A 530 -7.17 8.33 5.78
CA GLY A 530 -8.37 8.97 5.22
C GLY A 530 -9.18 8.15 4.21
N ARG A 531 -8.83 6.86 3.98
CA ARG A 531 -9.56 5.96 3.07
C ARG A 531 -9.74 4.56 3.65
N PRO A 532 -10.76 3.80 3.21
CA PRO A 532 -10.88 2.38 3.55
C PRO A 532 -9.64 1.58 3.11
N PHE A 533 -9.28 0.56 3.88
CA PHE A 533 -8.11 -0.28 3.64
C PHE A 533 -8.38 -1.75 3.97
N LEU A 534 -7.51 -2.66 3.53
CA LEU A 534 -7.67 -4.08 3.79
C LEU A 534 -7.48 -4.40 5.28
N CYS A 535 -8.52 -4.95 5.93
CA CYS A 535 -8.43 -5.42 7.31
C CYS A 535 -7.52 -6.65 7.40
N ARG A 536 -6.51 -6.59 8.25
CA ARG A 536 -5.62 -7.74 8.50
C ARG A 536 -5.57 -8.01 9.99
N SER A 537 -6.24 -9.07 10.42
CA SER A 537 -6.12 -9.57 11.79
C SER A 537 -4.73 -10.17 11.97
N LEU A 538 -4.00 -9.74 12.99
CA LEU A 538 -2.64 -10.21 13.27
C LEU A 538 -2.31 -10.17 14.77
N GLU A 539 -1.31 -10.95 15.16
CA GLU A 539 -0.63 -10.81 16.43
C GLU A 539 0.87 -10.63 16.20
N TYR A 540 1.43 -9.54 16.71
CA TYR A 540 2.88 -9.33 16.78
C TYR A 540 3.32 -9.35 18.24
N ARG A 541 4.29 -10.23 18.55
CA ARG A 541 4.89 -10.34 19.87
C ARG A 541 6.38 -10.06 19.77
N GLU A 542 6.89 -9.30 20.72
CA GLU A 542 8.31 -9.11 20.89
C GLU A 542 8.70 -9.42 22.34
N THR A 543 9.67 -10.30 22.53
CA THR A 543 10.25 -10.57 23.82
C THR A 543 11.74 -10.32 23.78
N SER A 544 12.31 -9.86 24.90
CA SER A 544 13.74 -9.78 25.04
C SER A 544 14.19 -10.10 26.44
N SER A 545 15.35 -10.69 26.57
CA SER A 545 16.02 -10.86 27.85
C SER A 545 17.42 -10.27 27.83
N LEU A 546 17.86 -9.67 28.92
CA LEU A 546 19.23 -9.22 29.14
C LEU A 546 19.76 -9.82 30.43
N THR A 547 20.74 -10.68 30.31
CA THR A 547 21.48 -11.22 31.45
C THR A 547 22.78 -10.41 31.62
N ILE A 548 23.02 -9.92 32.86
CA ILE A 548 24.17 -9.09 33.21
C ILE A 548 25.19 -9.87 34.03
N PRO A 549 26.52 -9.48 33.99
CA PRO A 549 27.54 -10.14 34.74
C PRO A 549 27.40 -9.91 36.25
N GLU A 550 28.09 -10.70 37.03
CA GLU A 550 28.18 -10.53 38.47
C GLU A 550 28.82 -9.17 38.86
N GLY A 551 28.29 -8.54 39.88
CA GLY A 551 28.73 -7.22 40.33
C GLY A 551 28.13 -6.02 39.56
N THR A 552 27.24 -6.29 38.62
CA THR A 552 26.44 -5.29 37.91
C THR A 552 24.96 -5.36 38.33
N ASN A 553 24.27 -4.23 38.38
CA ASN A 553 22.87 -4.14 38.75
C ASN A 553 22.06 -3.31 37.74
N PHE A 554 20.76 -3.60 37.64
CA PHE A 554 19.84 -2.75 36.89
C PHE A 554 19.40 -1.57 37.76
N TYR A 555 19.42 -0.35 37.23
CA TYR A 555 18.83 0.82 37.87
C TYR A 555 17.65 1.40 37.09
N GLU A 556 17.42 0.93 35.85
CA GLU A 556 16.38 1.43 34.97
C GLU A 556 15.79 0.29 34.13
N LYS A 557 14.47 0.23 33.98
CA LYS A 557 13.76 -0.74 33.14
C LYS A 557 12.57 -0.08 32.45
N PRO A 558 12.05 -0.64 31.32
CA PRO A 558 10.84 -0.16 30.67
C PRO A 558 9.61 -0.19 31.59
N ALA A 559 8.80 0.88 31.55
CA ALA A 559 7.52 0.92 32.24
C ALA A 559 6.47 0.06 31.51
N PRO A 560 5.50 -0.55 32.22
CA PRO A 560 4.45 -1.30 31.59
C PRO A 560 3.56 -0.41 30.71
N VAL A 561 3.06 -0.98 29.60
CA VAL A 561 2.12 -0.32 28.70
C VAL A 561 0.87 -1.16 28.52
N ALA A 562 -0.28 -0.50 28.45
CA ALA A 562 -1.54 -1.12 28.06
C ALA A 562 -2.37 -0.13 27.23
N TYR A 563 -2.95 -0.63 26.15
CA TYR A 563 -3.88 0.12 25.32
C TYR A 563 -4.91 -0.83 24.74
N SER A 564 -6.18 -0.41 24.70
CA SER A 564 -7.23 -1.17 24.03
C SER A 564 -8.24 -0.21 23.41
N ALA A 565 -8.64 -0.48 22.18
CA ALA A 565 -9.69 0.25 21.48
C ALA A 565 -10.62 -0.72 20.74
N ASN A 566 -11.92 -0.56 20.94
CA ASN A 566 -12.95 -1.20 20.12
C ASN A 566 -13.25 -0.30 18.92
N LEU A 567 -13.38 -0.88 17.75
CA LEU A 567 -13.55 -0.21 16.49
C LEU A 567 -14.89 -0.61 15.88
N ASN A 568 -15.70 0.35 15.48
CA ASN A 568 -16.95 0.13 14.75
C ASN A 568 -17.08 1.21 13.69
N GLY A 569 -17.43 0.80 12.49
CA GLY A 569 -17.57 1.71 11.35
C GLY A 569 -18.26 1.04 10.17
N SER A 570 -18.38 1.75 9.07
CA SER A 570 -18.99 1.23 7.85
C SER A 570 -18.26 1.70 6.60
N THR A 571 -18.32 0.87 5.57
CA THR A 571 -17.82 1.16 4.23
C THR A 571 -18.96 0.94 3.24
N ALA A 572 -18.74 1.24 1.96
CA ALA A 572 -19.68 0.89 0.88
C ALA A 572 -19.93 -0.63 0.79
N LEU A 573 -19.05 -1.46 1.38
CA LEU A 573 -19.14 -2.93 1.37
C LEU A 573 -19.82 -3.51 2.63
N GLY A 574 -20.25 -2.68 3.57
CA GLY A 574 -20.93 -3.07 4.80
C GLY A 574 -20.28 -2.53 6.06
N THR A 575 -20.79 -3.02 7.20
CA THR A 575 -20.25 -2.69 8.52
C THR A 575 -18.99 -3.49 8.81
N ALA A 576 -18.09 -2.89 9.54
CA ALA A 576 -16.88 -3.54 10.06
C ALA A 576 -16.75 -3.29 11.56
N SER A 577 -16.34 -4.30 12.31
CA SER A 577 -15.91 -4.14 13.67
C SER A 577 -14.51 -4.71 13.88
N GLY A 578 -13.86 -4.26 14.95
CA GLY A 578 -12.52 -4.74 15.25
C GLY A 578 -12.05 -4.31 16.63
N ARG A 579 -10.85 -4.77 16.97
CA ARG A 579 -10.20 -4.42 18.23
C ARG A 579 -8.70 -4.30 18.07
N VAL A 580 -8.14 -3.27 18.68
CA VAL A 580 -6.70 -3.08 18.87
C VAL A 580 -6.37 -3.32 20.34
N GLU A 581 -5.41 -4.18 20.62
CA GLU A 581 -4.93 -4.44 21.97
C GLU A 581 -3.41 -4.36 21.99
N VAL A 582 -2.85 -3.64 22.96
CA VAL A 582 -1.42 -3.54 23.20
C VAL A 582 -1.15 -3.77 24.67
N SER A 583 -0.16 -4.59 24.97
CA SER A 583 0.36 -4.77 26.32
C SER A 583 1.88 -4.91 26.30
N GLY A 584 2.53 -4.43 27.35
CA GLY A 584 3.96 -4.60 27.52
C GLY A 584 4.34 -4.61 29.01
N THR A 585 5.26 -5.50 29.38
CA THR A 585 5.75 -5.65 30.75
C THR A 585 7.25 -5.91 30.77
N ALA A 586 7.92 -5.45 31.81
CA ALA A 586 9.33 -5.74 32.07
C ALA A 586 9.51 -6.23 33.51
N VAL A 587 10.08 -7.40 33.68
CA VAL A 587 10.27 -8.08 34.96
C VAL A 587 11.75 -8.39 35.17
N LEU A 588 12.25 -8.04 36.34
CA LEU A 588 13.58 -8.40 36.78
C LEU A 588 13.55 -9.72 37.56
N ASP A 589 14.33 -10.68 37.10
CA ASP A 589 14.50 -11.99 37.72
C ASP A 589 15.98 -12.22 37.96
N GLY A 590 16.42 -11.95 39.19
CA GLY A 590 17.84 -11.99 39.56
C GLY A 590 18.68 -11.05 38.71
N ARG A 591 19.60 -11.60 37.91
CA ARG A 591 20.46 -10.85 36.97
C ARG A 591 19.94 -10.78 35.54
N THR A 592 18.66 -11.16 35.34
CA THR A 592 18.05 -11.16 34.01
C THR A 592 16.83 -10.23 33.99
N LEU A 593 16.84 -9.24 33.15
CA LEU A 593 15.66 -8.44 32.83
C LEU A 593 14.95 -9.08 31.65
N ARG A 594 13.66 -9.45 31.84
CA ARG A 594 12.79 -9.98 30.79
C ARG A 594 11.76 -8.94 30.43
N SER A 595 11.64 -8.62 29.14
CA SER A 595 10.62 -7.71 28.61
C SER A 595 9.77 -8.44 27.59
N SER A 596 8.47 -8.16 27.58
CA SER A 596 7.52 -8.72 26.61
C SER A 596 6.51 -7.67 26.21
N ALA A 597 6.28 -7.52 24.92
CA ALA A 597 5.22 -6.68 24.38
C ALA A 597 4.44 -7.41 23.29
N VAL A 598 3.14 -7.13 23.20
CA VAL A 598 2.23 -7.73 22.23
C VAL A 598 1.34 -6.66 21.63
N VAL A 599 1.17 -6.68 20.31
CA VAL A 599 0.10 -6.00 19.58
C VAL A 599 -0.81 -7.04 18.98
N ARG A 600 -2.11 -6.92 19.20
CA ARG A 600 -3.12 -7.77 18.57
C ARG A 600 -4.14 -6.91 17.87
N LEU A 601 -4.37 -7.19 16.58
CA LEU A 601 -5.42 -6.62 15.76
C LEU A 601 -6.41 -7.73 15.42
N THR A 602 -7.69 -7.48 15.62
CA THR A 602 -8.76 -8.42 15.28
C THR A 602 -9.84 -7.67 14.51
N PHE A 603 -10.25 -8.20 13.36
CA PHE A 603 -11.29 -7.63 12.51
C PHE A 603 -12.24 -8.73 12.03
N ASP A 604 -13.50 -8.38 11.86
CA ASP A 604 -14.56 -9.27 11.34
C ASP A 604 -14.89 -9.01 9.85
N ALA A 605 -14.32 -7.97 9.26
CA ALA A 605 -14.53 -7.57 7.88
C ALA A 605 -13.23 -7.65 7.06
N ALA A 606 -13.37 -7.74 5.74
CA ALA A 606 -12.24 -7.70 4.82
C ALA A 606 -11.71 -6.28 4.59
N ILE A 607 -12.61 -5.28 4.64
CA ILE A 607 -12.29 -3.87 4.41
C ILE A 607 -12.59 -3.07 5.67
N CYS A 608 -11.59 -2.38 6.17
CA CYS A 608 -11.66 -1.49 7.31
C CYS A 608 -12.00 -0.06 6.88
N PRO A 609 -12.91 0.61 7.60
CA PRO A 609 -13.14 2.04 7.43
C PRO A 609 -11.87 2.86 7.73
N ALA A 610 -11.74 4.01 7.07
CA ALA A 610 -10.58 4.89 7.20
C ALA A 610 -10.28 5.33 8.66
N GLU A 611 -11.32 5.52 9.46
CA GLU A 611 -11.22 5.93 10.86
C GLU A 611 -10.50 4.91 11.75
N PHE A 612 -10.43 3.62 11.34
CA PHE A 612 -9.71 2.59 12.10
C PHE A 612 -8.20 2.82 12.10
N ALA A 613 -7.65 3.45 11.05
CA ALA A 613 -6.22 3.69 10.91
C ALA A 613 -5.62 4.49 12.07
N ALA A 614 -6.35 5.47 12.60
CA ALA A 614 -5.89 6.30 13.71
C ALA A 614 -5.70 5.47 15.01
N ALA A 615 -6.65 4.60 15.34
CA ALA A 615 -6.55 3.75 16.53
C ALA A 615 -5.47 2.68 16.38
N ILE A 616 -5.31 2.10 15.19
CA ILE A 616 -4.23 1.15 14.88
C ILE A 616 -2.88 1.85 15.04
N LYS A 617 -2.72 3.05 14.46
CA LYS A 617 -1.51 3.85 14.63
C LYS A 617 -1.21 4.16 16.10
N THR A 618 -2.22 4.58 16.87
CA THR A 618 -2.08 4.82 18.31
C THR A 618 -1.61 3.57 19.04
N GLY A 619 -2.17 2.40 18.72
CA GLY A 619 -1.73 1.13 19.27
C GLY A 619 -0.25 0.84 18.97
N TRP A 620 0.18 1.04 17.73
CA TRP A 620 1.57 0.88 17.34
C TRP A 620 2.51 1.91 17.99
N ASP A 621 2.06 3.16 18.13
CA ASP A 621 2.82 4.20 18.85
C ASP A 621 3.02 3.78 20.32
N LYS A 622 1.98 3.26 20.98
CA LYS A 622 2.06 2.73 22.35
C LYS A 622 2.98 1.51 22.46
N PHE A 623 2.91 0.60 21.50
CA PHE A 623 3.84 -0.54 21.43
C PHE A 623 5.29 -0.05 21.27
N THR A 624 5.54 0.96 20.42
CA THR A 624 6.88 1.52 20.21
C THR A 624 7.36 2.39 21.37
N GLU A 625 6.46 2.97 22.15
CA GLU A 625 6.77 3.66 23.41
C GLU A 625 7.25 2.66 24.48
N PHE A 626 6.69 1.43 24.51
CA PHE A 626 7.24 0.34 25.30
C PHE A 626 8.56 -0.12 24.67
N LYS A 627 9.59 0.63 25.00
CA LYS A 627 10.92 0.38 24.41
C LYS A 627 11.58 -0.81 25.09
N PHE A 628 11.99 -1.76 24.28
CA PHE A 628 13.21 -2.52 24.54
C PHE A 628 14.41 -1.53 24.45
N GLY A 629 14.25 -0.37 25.08
CA GLY A 629 15.17 0.76 25.02
C GLY A 629 16.41 0.53 25.88
N PRO A 630 17.30 1.51 25.99
CA PRO A 630 18.47 1.36 26.81
C PRO A 630 18.04 1.05 28.24
N VAL A 631 18.59 -0.02 28.76
CA VAL A 631 18.41 -0.46 30.14
C VAL A 631 19.57 0.11 30.97
N GLY A 632 19.26 0.74 32.09
CA GLY A 632 20.29 1.33 32.96
C GLY A 632 21.01 0.29 33.79
N LEU A 633 22.36 0.30 33.72
CA LEU A 633 23.23 -0.61 34.46
C LEU A 633 24.19 0.18 35.34
N THR A 634 24.51 -0.31 36.55
CA THR A 634 25.46 0.29 37.47
C THR A 634 26.25 -0.78 38.23
N PRO A 635 27.55 -0.56 38.55
CA PRO A 635 28.31 -1.45 39.43
C PRO A 635 27.88 -1.32 40.91
N LYS A 636 27.13 -0.27 41.26
CA LYS A 636 26.61 -0.04 42.61
C LYS A 636 25.19 -0.53 42.74
N SER A 637 24.86 -1.17 43.83
CA SER A 637 23.49 -1.60 44.10
C SER A 637 22.57 -0.39 44.27
N PRO A 638 21.61 -0.13 43.39
CA PRO A 638 20.68 0.98 43.53
C PRO A 638 19.58 0.62 44.51
N ALA A 639 19.09 1.59 45.26
CA ALA A 639 17.94 1.38 46.14
C ALA A 639 16.64 1.00 45.39
N ASN A 640 16.52 1.42 44.12
CA ASN A 640 15.39 1.12 43.24
C ASN A 640 15.80 1.08 41.77
N VAL A 641 15.16 0.24 40.97
CA VAL A 641 15.27 0.23 39.49
C VAL A 641 14.34 1.29 38.92
N ARG A 642 14.90 2.20 38.13
CA ARG A 642 14.20 3.36 37.57
C ARG A 642 13.26 2.96 36.44
N ASP A 643 12.08 3.60 36.38
CA ASP A 643 11.10 3.45 35.32
C ASP A 643 11.18 4.66 34.36
N VAL A 644 11.68 4.44 33.14
CA VAL A 644 11.95 5.52 32.15
C VAL A 644 10.69 6.24 31.71
N ASN A 645 9.57 5.54 31.59
CA ASN A 645 8.35 6.19 31.14
C ASN A 645 7.76 7.07 32.25
N THR A 646 7.83 6.63 33.49
CA THR A 646 7.42 7.45 34.64
C THR A 646 8.26 8.75 34.70
N ASP A 647 9.58 8.68 34.50
CA ASP A 647 10.40 9.89 34.47
C ASP A 647 10.16 10.80 33.27
N PHE A 648 9.84 10.21 32.11
CA PHE A 648 9.44 10.99 30.95
C PHE A 648 8.13 11.74 31.22
N ASP A 649 7.12 11.04 31.75
CA ASP A 649 5.82 11.64 32.11
C ASP A 649 5.97 12.72 33.19
N GLU A 650 6.80 12.50 34.20
CA GLU A 650 7.16 13.53 35.20
C GLU A 650 7.84 14.73 34.55
N GLY A 651 8.77 14.49 33.63
CA GLY A 651 9.48 15.54 32.89
C GLY A 651 8.56 16.32 31.97
N GLU A 652 7.68 15.65 31.25
CA GLU A 652 6.67 16.29 30.40
C GLU A 652 5.66 17.10 31.24
N ASN A 653 5.18 16.53 32.36
CA ASN A 653 4.28 17.22 33.27
C ASN A 653 4.93 18.47 33.89
N ALA A 654 6.19 18.36 34.30
CA ALA A 654 6.98 19.49 34.79
C ALA A 654 7.15 20.58 33.70
N PHE A 655 7.37 20.17 32.43
CA PHE A 655 7.44 21.13 31.32
C PHE A 655 6.11 21.85 31.12
N ARG A 656 4.99 21.13 31.14
CA ARG A 656 3.62 21.69 31.04
C ARG A 656 3.29 22.60 32.22
N ALA A 657 3.75 22.24 33.42
CA ALA A 657 3.62 23.05 34.62
C ALA A 657 4.57 24.28 34.67
N LYS A 658 5.40 24.45 33.63
CA LYS A 658 6.43 25.50 33.53
C LYS A 658 7.57 25.35 34.56
N GLU A 659 7.71 24.20 35.18
CA GLU A 659 8.80 23.85 36.10
C GLU A 659 10.04 23.40 35.30
N TYR A 660 10.54 24.28 34.44
CA TYR A 660 11.50 23.95 33.40
C TYR A 660 12.85 23.37 33.91
N LYS A 661 13.31 23.78 35.09
CA LYS A 661 14.56 23.19 35.67
C LYS A 661 14.32 21.73 36.04
N LEU A 662 13.14 21.38 36.61
CA LEU A 662 12.78 20.02 36.94
C LEU A 662 12.58 19.21 35.65
N ALA A 663 11.87 19.77 34.65
CA ALA A 663 11.71 19.18 33.36
C ALA A 663 13.05 18.81 32.69
N MET A 664 14.03 19.75 32.70
CA MET A 664 15.37 19.49 32.14
C MET A 664 16.09 18.38 32.92
N THR A 665 16.01 18.37 34.24
CA THR A 665 16.64 17.33 35.07
C THR A 665 16.08 15.95 34.77
N ARG A 666 14.77 15.83 34.47
CA ARG A 666 14.11 14.56 34.14
C ARG A 666 14.30 14.16 32.67
N LEU A 667 14.14 15.13 31.74
CA LEU A 667 14.11 14.83 30.31
C LEU A 667 15.51 14.70 29.67
N LYS A 668 16.52 15.47 30.12
CA LYS A 668 17.85 15.45 29.48
C LYS A 668 18.53 14.10 29.52
N PRO A 669 18.53 13.34 30.64
CA PRO A 669 19.05 11.98 30.66
C PRO A 669 18.33 11.06 29.66
N ILE A 670 16.99 11.15 29.60
CA ILE A 670 16.15 10.32 28.72
C ILE A 670 16.39 10.70 27.23
N ALA A 671 16.62 12.00 26.96
CA ALA A 671 16.97 12.48 25.63
C ALA A 671 18.35 11.96 25.20
N ALA A 672 19.34 11.95 26.12
CA ALA A 672 20.65 11.39 25.87
C ALA A 672 20.60 9.91 25.51
N ASP A 673 19.59 9.18 26.01
CA ASP A 673 19.34 7.76 25.72
C ASP A 673 18.63 7.52 24.42
N GLY A 674 18.36 8.57 23.67
CA GLY A 674 17.75 8.47 22.36
C GLY A 674 16.23 8.55 22.35
N ASN A 675 15.57 8.92 23.48
CA ASN A 675 14.14 9.16 23.44
C ASN A 675 13.82 10.37 22.56
N ARG A 676 13.17 10.12 21.40
CA ARG A 676 12.82 11.11 20.40
C ARG A 676 12.05 12.31 20.99
N ARG A 677 11.01 12.03 21.80
CA ARG A 677 10.19 13.08 22.41
C ARG A 677 10.98 13.90 23.43
N ALA A 678 11.77 13.23 24.27
CA ALA A 678 12.63 13.92 25.22
C ALA A 678 13.70 14.77 24.52
N GLN A 679 14.28 14.29 23.42
CA GLN A 679 15.21 15.08 22.59
C GLN A 679 14.54 16.33 22.03
N SER A 680 13.31 16.22 21.54
CA SER A 680 12.51 17.34 21.05
C SER A 680 12.22 18.37 22.15
N TYR A 681 11.83 17.93 23.34
CA TYR A 681 11.64 18.83 24.49
C TYR A 681 12.93 19.51 24.93
N VAL A 682 14.05 18.76 25.04
CA VAL A 682 15.35 19.30 25.42
C VAL A 682 15.84 20.30 24.38
N GLY A 683 15.68 20.01 23.09
CA GLY A 683 15.98 20.95 22.00
C GLY A 683 15.18 22.25 22.14
N SER A 684 13.89 22.16 22.37
CA SER A 684 13.02 23.33 22.60
C SER A 684 13.40 24.13 23.84
N MET A 685 13.86 23.46 24.90
CA MET A 685 14.32 24.14 26.12
C MET A 685 15.61 24.93 25.90
N TYR A 686 16.57 24.41 25.15
CA TYR A 686 17.77 25.14 24.74
C TYR A 686 17.44 26.26 23.74
N GLU A 687 16.55 26.07 22.78
CA GLU A 687 16.11 27.08 21.83
C GLU A 687 15.49 28.28 22.54
N THR A 688 14.68 28.03 23.56
CA THR A 688 13.89 29.06 24.24
C THR A 688 14.55 29.59 25.52
N GLY A 689 15.62 28.96 26.01
CA GLY A 689 16.27 29.30 27.27
C GLY A 689 15.45 28.94 28.52
N ARG A 690 14.57 27.91 28.41
CA ARG A 690 13.68 27.48 29.49
C ARG A 690 14.36 26.43 30.37
N GLY A 691 14.69 26.77 31.60
CA GLY A 691 15.32 25.87 32.56
C GLY A 691 16.80 25.66 32.34
N VAL A 692 17.36 26.19 31.27
CA VAL A 692 18.79 26.23 30.89
C VAL A 692 19.07 27.55 30.21
N GLU A 693 20.35 27.92 30.12
CA GLU A 693 20.79 29.04 29.28
C GLU A 693 20.48 28.73 27.79
N ARG A 694 20.01 29.73 27.06
CA ARG A 694 19.67 29.59 25.65
C ARG A 694 20.92 29.30 24.82
N ASP A 695 20.86 28.20 24.07
CA ASP A 695 21.93 27.76 23.19
C ASP A 695 21.32 27.13 21.93
N TYR A 696 21.38 27.85 20.82
CA TYR A 696 20.86 27.37 19.55
C TYR A 696 21.70 26.24 18.93
N GLY A 697 23.00 26.15 19.27
CA GLY A 697 23.86 25.05 18.82
C GLY A 697 23.46 23.73 19.50
N GLU A 698 23.25 23.77 20.82
CA GLU A 698 22.73 22.63 21.56
C GLU A 698 21.30 22.31 21.12
N ALA A 699 20.45 23.32 20.90
CA ALA A 699 19.11 23.09 20.37
C ALA A 699 19.15 22.34 19.03
N MET A 700 19.98 22.81 18.08
CA MET A 700 20.17 22.15 16.78
C MET A 700 20.61 20.70 16.93
N ARG A 701 21.58 20.44 17.83
CA ARG A 701 22.08 19.08 18.08
C ARG A 701 20.97 18.14 18.55
N TRP A 702 20.14 18.58 19.51
CA TRP A 702 19.05 17.79 20.05
C TRP A 702 17.91 17.61 19.04
N PHE A 703 17.58 18.66 18.29
CA PHE A 703 16.57 18.56 17.23
C PHE A 703 17.03 17.62 16.10
N LEU A 704 18.30 17.64 15.69
CA LEU A 704 18.80 16.70 14.67
C LEU A 704 18.65 15.25 15.14
N MET A 705 18.98 14.95 16.40
CA MET A 705 18.82 13.61 16.95
C MET A 705 17.36 13.15 16.98
N ALA A 706 16.42 14.05 17.25
CA ALA A 706 14.98 13.75 17.21
C ALA A 706 14.46 13.64 15.77
N ALA A 707 14.89 14.55 14.89
CA ALA A 707 14.50 14.62 13.50
C ALA A 707 14.94 13.41 12.68
N GLU A 708 16.13 12.85 12.98
CA GLU A 708 16.62 11.59 12.41
C GLU A 708 15.69 10.41 12.75
N GLN A 709 14.96 10.49 13.86
CA GLN A 709 13.94 9.52 14.27
C GLN A 709 12.54 9.88 13.76
N GLY A 710 12.43 10.88 12.88
CA GLY A 710 11.17 11.30 12.28
C GLY A 710 10.30 12.17 13.18
N ASP A 711 10.87 13.01 14.06
CA ASP A 711 10.11 13.99 14.85
C ASP A 711 9.78 15.22 14.01
N ASP A 712 8.51 15.42 13.70
CA ASP A 712 8.04 16.48 12.81
C ASP A 712 8.24 17.88 13.42
N TYR A 713 8.07 18.00 14.74
CA TYR A 713 8.33 19.22 15.48
C TYR A 713 9.81 19.62 15.33
N SER A 714 10.71 18.67 15.61
CA SER A 714 12.16 18.91 15.51
C SER A 714 12.58 19.21 14.07
N GLN A 715 12.04 18.49 13.08
CA GLN A 715 12.32 18.79 11.66
C GLN A 715 11.92 20.23 11.30
N SER A 716 10.77 20.68 11.77
CA SER A 716 10.32 22.04 11.50
C SER A 716 11.15 23.08 12.21
N HIS A 717 11.59 22.83 13.46
CA HIS A 717 12.46 23.75 14.20
C HIS A 717 13.86 23.83 13.61
N ILE A 718 14.41 22.74 13.07
CA ILE A 718 15.66 22.79 12.28
C ILE A 718 15.48 23.71 11.07
N GLY A 719 14.36 23.60 10.34
CA GLY A 719 14.02 24.52 9.27
C GLY A 719 14.00 25.97 9.71
N TYR A 720 13.41 26.25 10.87
CA TYR A 720 13.39 27.59 11.46
C TYR A 720 14.78 28.11 11.85
N LEU A 721 15.62 27.27 12.45
CA LEU A 721 16.99 27.64 12.80
C LEU A 721 17.82 28.01 11.56
N TYR A 722 17.68 27.24 10.46
CA TYR A 722 18.33 27.59 9.18
C TYR A 722 17.73 28.85 8.54
N GLU A 723 16.41 29.04 8.56
CA GLU A 723 15.75 30.22 8.01
C GLU A 723 16.20 31.52 8.70
N GLN A 724 16.37 31.46 10.03
CA GLN A 724 16.76 32.62 10.84
C GLN A 724 18.29 32.76 11.03
N GLY A 725 19.06 31.71 10.72
CA GLY A 725 20.51 31.71 10.98
C GLY A 725 20.87 31.62 12.48
N LEU A 726 20.08 30.88 13.26
CA LEU A 726 20.25 30.76 14.72
C LEU A 726 21.08 29.51 15.04
N GLY A 727 22.25 29.69 15.59
CA GLY A 727 23.19 28.60 15.91
C GLY A 727 23.84 27.94 14.70
N VAL A 728 23.41 28.30 13.50
CA VAL A 728 23.92 27.84 12.18
C VAL A 728 23.93 29.00 11.20
N ALA A 729 24.71 28.91 10.12
CA ALA A 729 24.62 29.86 9.03
C ALA A 729 23.20 29.84 8.39
N ARG A 730 22.69 31.04 8.09
CA ARG A 730 21.38 31.13 7.42
C ARG A 730 21.41 30.46 6.06
N ASP A 731 20.50 29.55 5.83
CA ASP A 731 20.32 28.81 4.58
C ASP A 731 18.84 28.53 4.33
N GLU A 732 18.22 29.37 3.50
CA GLU A 732 16.79 29.26 3.19
C GLU A 732 16.45 28.02 2.34
N LYS A 733 17.42 27.47 1.60
CA LYS A 733 17.23 26.22 0.84
C LYS A 733 17.18 25.03 1.78
N LEU A 734 18.13 24.93 2.71
CA LEU A 734 18.08 23.89 3.76
C LEU A 734 16.85 24.05 4.65
N ALA A 735 16.43 25.28 4.94
CA ALA A 735 15.20 25.55 5.68
C ALA A 735 13.99 24.97 4.96
N ALA A 736 13.86 25.21 3.64
CA ALA A 736 12.77 24.68 2.84
C ALA A 736 12.79 23.14 2.79
N GLU A 737 13.96 22.53 2.67
CA GLU A 737 14.11 21.06 2.69
C GLU A 737 13.65 20.44 4.01
N TRP A 738 13.99 21.07 5.14
CA TRP A 738 13.59 20.60 6.46
C TRP A 738 12.09 20.85 6.73
N TYR A 739 11.58 22.00 6.33
CA TYR A 739 10.13 22.26 6.39
C TYR A 739 9.35 21.28 5.52
N ALA A 740 9.83 20.94 4.32
CA ALA A 740 9.18 19.98 3.46
C ALA A 740 9.06 18.61 4.13
N LYS A 741 10.12 18.11 4.78
CA LYS A 741 10.06 16.84 5.52
C LYS A 741 8.96 16.80 6.58
N ALA A 742 8.80 17.87 7.35
CA ALA A 742 7.76 17.98 8.37
C ALA A 742 6.37 18.26 7.76
N ALA A 743 6.31 19.06 6.70
CA ALA A 743 5.08 19.41 5.99
C ALA A 743 4.45 18.19 5.31
N ASP A 744 5.26 17.35 4.68
CA ASP A 744 4.85 16.08 4.06
C ASP A 744 4.23 15.11 5.08
N ARG A 745 4.66 15.17 6.33
CA ARG A 745 4.09 14.39 7.45
C ARG A 745 2.86 15.05 8.08
N GLY A 746 2.45 16.21 7.57
CA GLY A 746 1.24 16.90 7.99
C GLY A 746 1.43 17.89 9.14
N TYR A 747 2.66 18.25 9.51
CA TYR A 747 2.89 19.23 10.55
C TYR A 747 2.48 20.64 10.09
N ALA A 748 1.38 21.15 10.63
CA ALA A 748 0.71 22.35 10.12
C ALA A 748 1.60 23.60 10.08
N TRP A 749 2.43 23.81 11.12
CA TRP A 749 3.34 24.93 11.16
C TRP A 749 4.42 24.86 10.06
N ALA A 750 4.96 23.67 9.78
CA ALA A 750 5.90 23.47 8.68
C ALA A 750 5.23 23.66 7.30
N GLN A 751 3.98 23.19 7.14
CA GLN A 751 3.20 23.44 5.93
C GLN A 751 2.99 24.92 5.67
N MET A 752 2.61 25.68 6.73
CA MET A 752 2.49 27.14 6.64
C MET A 752 3.83 27.79 6.27
N SER A 753 4.92 27.42 6.95
CA SER A 753 6.25 28.01 6.72
C SER A 753 6.74 27.73 5.32
N LEU A 754 6.60 26.49 4.84
CA LEU A 754 6.94 26.12 3.46
C LEU A 754 6.08 26.88 2.42
N GLY A 755 4.78 27.02 2.70
CA GLY A 755 3.88 27.82 1.86
C GLY A 755 4.36 29.27 1.75
N LEU A 756 4.80 29.88 2.84
CA LEU A 756 5.36 31.24 2.85
C LEU A 756 6.68 31.35 2.11
N LEU A 757 7.55 30.34 2.18
CA LEU A 757 8.76 30.31 1.36
C LEU A 757 8.44 30.30 -0.13
N TYR A 758 7.42 29.54 -0.57
CA TYR A 758 6.94 29.56 -1.96
C TYR A 758 6.30 30.90 -2.37
N VAL A 759 5.56 31.58 -1.45
CA VAL A 759 5.01 32.93 -1.69
C VAL A 759 6.10 33.94 -2.03
N HIS A 760 7.25 33.84 -1.35
CA HIS A 760 8.34 34.82 -1.44
C HIS A 760 9.52 34.39 -2.30
N GLY A 761 9.51 33.15 -2.82
CA GLY A 761 10.64 32.60 -3.59
C GLY A 761 11.92 32.47 -2.78
N ARG A 762 11.82 32.21 -1.44
CA ARG A 762 12.96 32.11 -0.53
C ARG A 762 13.39 30.65 -0.37
N GLY A 763 14.60 30.33 -0.77
CA GLY A 763 15.15 28.96 -0.73
C GLY A 763 14.50 28.00 -1.73
N VAL A 764 13.38 28.37 -2.32
CA VAL A 764 12.62 27.66 -3.37
C VAL A 764 12.21 28.63 -4.45
N PRO A 765 11.99 28.19 -5.71
CA PRO A 765 11.44 29.06 -6.74
C PRO A 765 10.06 29.61 -6.33
N LEU A 766 9.77 30.87 -6.67
CA LEU A 766 8.45 31.47 -6.42
C LEU A 766 7.37 30.64 -7.15
N ASP A 767 6.39 30.15 -6.38
CA ASP A 767 5.33 29.27 -6.91
C ASP A 767 4.04 29.46 -6.07
N PHE A 768 3.14 30.28 -6.55
CA PHE A 768 1.89 30.56 -5.85
C PHE A 768 0.96 29.34 -5.79
N ALA A 769 1.01 28.42 -6.76
CA ALA A 769 0.17 27.22 -6.72
C ALA A 769 0.60 26.30 -5.57
N LYS A 770 1.90 26.05 -5.42
CA LYS A 770 2.44 25.30 -4.28
C LYS A 770 2.24 26.04 -2.95
N ALA A 771 2.38 27.35 -2.95
CA ALA A 771 2.11 28.16 -1.76
C ALA A 771 0.68 27.97 -1.27
N ILE A 772 -0.32 28.09 -2.16
CA ILE A 772 -1.73 27.90 -1.83
C ILE A 772 -2.00 26.46 -1.39
N PHE A 773 -1.40 25.47 -2.04
CA PHE A 773 -1.52 24.07 -1.64
C PHE A 773 -1.09 23.86 -0.19
N TRP A 774 0.09 24.33 0.20
CA TRP A 774 0.62 24.16 1.55
C TRP A 774 -0.12 24.99 2.58
N LEU A 775 -0.47 26.25 2.26
CA LEU A 775 -1.25 27.11 3.15
C LEU A 775 -2.64 26.53 3.41
N ARG A 776 -3.29 25.92 2.40
CA ARG A 776 -4.58 25.26 2.57
C ARG A 776 -4.47 24.05 3.47
N ASN A 777 -3.48 23.18 3.26
CA ASN A 777 -3.26 22.02 4.13
C ASN A 777 -3.04 22.41 5.60
N ALA A 778 -2.32 23.49 5.85
CA ALA A 778 -2.13 24.03 7.21
C ALA A 778 -3.42 24.65 7.76
N ALA A 779 -4.15 25.42 6.96
CA ALA A 779 -5.39 26.09 7.32
C ALA A 779 -6.51 25.09 7.67
N ASP A 780 -6.60 23.97 6.94
CA ASP A 780 -7.55 22.90 7.21
C ASP A 780 -7.22 22.13 8.51
N ARG A 781 -5.98 22.26 9.02
CA ARG A 781 -5.55 21.78 10.35
C ARG A 781 -5.65 22.83 11.45
N ASN A 782 -6.43 23.87 11.22
CA ASN A 782 -6.66 24.97 12.13
C ASN A 782 -5.41 25.80 12.50
N GLU A 783 -4.39 25.85 11.64
CA GLU A 783 -3.29 26.78 11.80
C GLU A 783 -3.78 28.20 11.46
N SER A 784 -4.00 29.03 12.49
CA SER A 784 -4.68 30.33 12.33
C SER A 784 -3.89 31.31 11.44
N ARG A 785 -2.54 31.24 11.45
CA ARG A 785 -1.71 32.08 10.59
C ARG A 785 -1.82 31.64 9.13
N ALA A 786 -1.94 30.33 8.86
CA ALA A 786 -2.18 29.81 7.52
C ALA A 786 -3.57 30.20 7.01
N GLN A 787 -4.59 30.14 7.88
CA GLN A 787 -5.94 30.60 7.57
C GLN A 787 -5.95 32.10 7.22
N TYR A 788 -5.21 32.92 7.97
CA TYR A 788 -5.04 34.35 7.65
C TYR A 788 -4.38 34.54 6.28
N ASN A 789 -3.27 33.86 5.99
CA ASN A 789 -2.57 33.99 4.71
C ASN A 789 -3.42 33.49 3.53
N LEU A 790 -4.23 32.46 3.73
CA LEU A 790 -5.18 31.99 2.73
C LEU A 790 -6.31 33.00 2.49
N GLY A 791 -6.81 33.63 3.56
CA GLY A 791 -7.74 34.75 3.47
C GLY A 791 -7.16 35.91 2.66
N TRP A 792 -5.89 36.27 2.90
CA TRP A 792 -5.18 37.29 2.16
C TRP A 792 -4.99 36.90 0.67
N ALA A 793 -4.70 35.65 0.37
CA ALA A 793 -4.57 35.15 -0.98
C ALA A 793 -5.90 35.33 -1.77
N TYR A 794 -7.04 35.01 -1.18
CA TYR A 794 -8.35 35.23 -1.81
C TYR A 794 -8.73 36.72 -1.88
N GLU A 795 -8.35 37.53 -0.90
CA GLU A 795 -8.59 38.99 -0.93
C GLU A 795 -7.79 39.67 -2.05
N SER A 796 -6.51 39.27 -2.22
CA SER A 796 -5.62 39.87 -3.20
C SER A 796 -5.76 39.27 -4.60
N GLY A 797 -6.18 38.00 -4.71
CA GLY A 797 -6.15 37.22 -5.93
C GLY A 797 -4.77 36.62 -6.22
N THR A 798 -3.93 36.41 -5.18
CA THR A 798 -2.59 35.87 -5.30
C THR A 798 -2.61 34.34 -5.30
N GLY A 799 -2.34 33.71 -6.42
CA GLY A 799 -2.32 32.25 -6.59
C GLY A 799 -3.70 31.58 -6.64
N VAL A 800 -4.76 32.33 -6.39
CA VAL A 800 -6.18 31.94 -6.49
C VAL A 800 -6.98 33.08 -7.12
N PRO A 801 -8.12 32.81 -7.77
CA PRO A 801 -9.03 33.87 -8.20
C PRO A 801 -9.47 34.71 -7.00
N LYS A 802 -9.54 36.03 -7.18
CA LYS A 802 -10.00 36.93 -6.12
C LYS A 802 -11.43 36.61 -5.74
N ASP A 803 -11.64 36.29 -4.44
CA ASP A 803 -12.95 35.95 -3.88
C ASP A 803 -13.09 36.55 -2.47
N THR A 804 -13.86 37.63 -2.36
CA THR A 804 -14.07 38.32 -1.08
C THR A 804 -14.85 37.46 -0.08
N GLN A 805 -15.73 36.56 -0.54
CA GLN A 805 -16.50 35.69 0.35
C GLN A 805 -15.63 34.59 0.95
N GLU A 806 -14.79 33.94 0.15
CA GLU A 806 -13.80 33.01 0.65
C GLU A 806 -12.78 33.72 1.57
N ALA A 807 -12.35 34.95 1.25
CA ALA A 807 -11.48 35.73 2.13
C ALA A 807 -12.12 35.95 3.51
N ILE A 808 -13.40 36.40 3.54
CA ILE A 808 -14.17 36.58 4.79
C ILE A 808 -14.25 35.28 5.59
N LYS A 809 -14.53 34.17 4.94
CA LYS A 809 -14.62 32.84 5.57
C LYS A 809 -13.29 32.40 6.21
N TRP A 810 -12.17 32.57 5.50
CA TRP A 810 -10.86 32.19 6.04
C TRP A 810 -10.37 33.15 7.12
N TYR A 811 -10.59 34.45 6.98
CA TYR A 811 -10.31 35.40 8.05
C TYR A 811 -11.20 35.15 9.30
N GLY A 812 -12.46 34.72 9.11
CA GLY A 812 -13.34 34.32 10.20
C GLY A 812 -12.75 33.17 11.01
N LYS A 813 -12.36 32.09 10.33
CA LYS A 813 -11.69 30.94 10.98
C LYS A 813 -10.40 31.36 11.71
N ALA A 814 -9.58 32.21 11.08
CA ALA A 814 -8.35 32.70 11.69
C ALA A 814 -8.60 33.54 12.93
N ALA A 815 -9.63 34.40 12.90
CA ALA A 815 -10.06 35.24 14.04
C ALA A 815 -10.59 34.38 15.20
N ASP A 816 -11.39 33.34 14.89
CA ASP A 816 -11.85 32.35 15.88
C ASP A 816 -10.67 31.58 16.50
N GLY A 817 -9.59 31.37 15.74
CA GLY A 817 -8.31 30.82 16.20
C GLY A 817 -7.41 31.84 16.93
N GLY A 818 -7.92 33.06 17.23
CA GLY A 818 -7.22 34.09 18.01
C GLY A 818 -6.26 34.98 17.20
N ASN A 819 -6.31 34.94 15.86
CA ASN A 819 -5.50 35.82 15.03
C ASN A 819 -6.08 37.23 14.99
N GLN A 820 -5.42 38.20 15.64
CA GLN A 820 -5.90 39.57 15.73
C GLN A 820 -5.92 40.30 14.38
N ASP A 821 -4.92 40.10 13.54
CA ASP A 821 -4.86 40.69 12.20
C ASP A 821 -6.04 40.22 11.33
N ALA A 822 -6.41 38.95 11.46
CA ALA A 822 -7.60 38.41 10.80
C ALA A 822 -8.88 39.06 11.27
N SER A 823 -9.01 39.32 12.57
CA SER A 823 -10.17 40.00 13.12
C SER A 823 -10.32 41.44 12.55
N VAL A 824 -9.21 42.15 12.40
CA VAL A 824 -9.21 43.50 11.80
C VAL A 824 -9.59 43.45 10.31
N ARG A 825 -9.01 42.51 9.53
CA ARG A 825 -9.33 42.33 8.12
C ARG A 825 -10.79 41.91 7.91
N LEU A 826 -11.26 40.97 8.72
CA LEU A 826 -12.66 40.52 8.70
C LEU A 826 -13.63 41.67 8.93
N ALA A 827 -13.37 42.49 9.94
CA ALA A 827 -14.20 43.65 10.24
C ALA A 827 -14.24 44.64 9.07
N GLY A 828 -13.10 44.92 8.45
CA GLY A 828 -13.00 45.79 7.27
C GLY A 828 -13.79 45.26 6.06
N LEU A 829 -13.65 43.97 5.74
CA LEU A 829 -14.32 43.33 4.60
C LEU A 829 -15.84 43.20 4.82
N THR A 830 -16.28 42.90 6.03
CA THR A 830 -17.71 42.78 6.36
C THR A 830 -18.39 44.17 6.39
N ALA A 831 -17.72 45.19 6.92
CA ALA A 831 -18.20 46.56 6.84
C ALA A 831 -18.31 47.03 5.38
N ALA A 832 -17.33 46.77 4.58
CA ALA A 832 -17.33 47.11 3.15
C ALA A 832 -18.40 46.35 2.34
N ASN A 833 -18.81 45.18 2.76
CA ASN A 833 -19.83 44.32 2.11
C ASN A 833 -21.26 44.54 2.67
N SER A 834 -21.41 45.34 3.72
CA SER A 834 -22.72 45.66 4.25
C SER A 834 -23.51 46.54 3.26
N PHE A 835 -24.86 46.55 3.41
CA PHE A 835 -25.74 47.43 2.61
C PHE A 835 -25.26 48.89 2.64
N TRP A 836 -24.82 49.37 3.81
CA TRP A 836 -24.31 50.73 3.99
C TRP A 836 -22.94 50.92 3.29
N GLY A 837 -22.04 49.95 3.32
CA GLY A 837 -20.76 50.02 2.64
C GLY A 837 -20.94 50.05 1.12
N THR A 838 -21.94 49.35 0.58
CA THR A 838 -22.28 49.36 -0.85
C THR A 838 -22.90 50.67 -1.25
N LEU A 839 -23.79 51.20 -0.44
CA LEU A 839 -24.44 52.51 -0.63
C LEU A 839 -23.41 53.66 -0.60
N LEU A 840 -22.48 53.66 0.36
CA LEU A 840 -21.42 54.67 0.49
C LEU A 840 -20.45 54.64 -0.70
N ARG A 841 -20.16 53.48 -1.26
CA ARG A 841 -19.38 53.35 -2.52
C ARG A 841 -20.12 53.91 -3.72
N GLN A 842 -21.43 53.63 -3.86
CA GLN A 842 -22.27 54.16 -4.93
C GLN A 842 -22.43 55.69 -4.85
N LEU A 843 -22.40 56.27 -3.66
CA LEU A 843 -22.50 57.70 -3.40
C LEU A 843 -21.14 58.44 -3.46
N GLY A 844 -20.01 57.71 -3.71
CA GLY A 844 -18.69 58.33 -3.78
C GLY A 844 -18.12 58.80 -2.43
N LEU A 845 -18.72 58.38 -1.32
CA LEU A 845 -18.42 58.86 0.04
C LEU A 845 -17.45 57.94 0.81
N SER A 846 -16.82 56.90 0.18
CA SER A 846 -15.95 55.92 0.82
C SER A 846 -14.46 56.31 0.78
N LYS A 847 -14.08 57.54 0.98
CA LYS A 847 -12.68 57.89 1.23
C LYS A 847 -12.45 57.99 2.75
N GLY A 848 -12.09 56.90 3.39
CA GLY A 848 -11.60 56.90 4.76
C GLY A 848 -12.15 55.85 5.75
N LEU A 849 -12.63 54.68 5.27
CA LEU A 849 -12.87 53.51 6.12
C LEU A 849 -11.96 52.36 5.76
#